data_058941e2fbdc0ba3694657eb6dcd8aed
#
_entry.id   058941e2fbdc0ba3694657eb6dcd8aed
#
_cell.length_a   1.000
_cell.length_b   1.000
_cell.length_c   1.000
_cell.angle_alpha   90.00
_cell.angle_beta   90.00
_cell.angle_gamma   90.00
#
_symmetry.space_group_name_H-M   'P 1'
#
loop_
_entity.id
_entity.type
_entity.pdbx_description
1 polymer ?
#
loop_
_entity_poly.entity_id
_entity_poly.type
_entity_poly.pdbx_seq_one_letter_code
_entity_poly.pdbx_strand_id
1 'polypeptide(L)'
;KKKKSNPQDSIKVKNEYEKLTGSDSVVRRGMFNVYQKKNDYYFEIPSTLLGRDMLVVNKLQRVPAELNEAGVNRGTNYENQMIRFELDKSANKLLIRQSRPLPISPSEDAISQSVKDNYISPLIAGFKVEAYNNDSTSMLIKVNDIYDGTETSINNVFTNINLGTSAIKNLSRILSIKSFDNNVVATSELTTRVTEGTTTIYVTVEVSSSILLLPEVPMTGRLDNPRVGYFTNPLTNFSDGQQRVNKKQFITRWRLEPRPEDRAAYLRGEQVEPRKPIVFYIENSTPYRWRKYIKQGIEDWQVAFERAGFKNAIIAKDITEDMEVDMDDVNYSVLTYAASTKANAMGPSILDPRSGEILEADIMWWHNVLSMLQEWITVQTGVVRPEARGVALPDSLMGDAMRFVACHEVGHSLGLRHNMMGSWAFPTDSLRSKTFTDRMNSTSSSIMDYARFNYVAQPGDGIKALSPHIGPYDMFAIEYGYRWYGKQTPEEEKELLQDFLAKHTDRLYKYSEAQDPRDAVDPRAQNEDLGDDPIRSSQYGIANLKCIVPQIIQWTTTGEKGQTYEEASRLYYAVINQWNNYLYHVMANIGGIYIENTTVGDGEKTYTFVEKEKQQAALRFLLDEVLCYPKWLFDPEIAQYTYLLKNTPLGVVENAPTQVLKNAQAYVCLLYTSPSPRDPKTS
;
A
#
# COMPACT_ATOMS: atom_id res chain seq x y z
N LYS A 1 -40.12 70.41 -38.39
CA LYS A 1 -39.80 69.89 -37.08
C LYS A 1 -39.40 68.37 -37.26
N LYS A 2 -38.10 68.12 -37.25
CA LYS A 2 -37.55 66.73 -37.29
C LYS A 2 -37.67 66.16 -35.89
N LYS A 3 -38.45 65.05 -35.73
CA LYS A 3 -38.40 64.23 -34.52
C LYS A 3 -37.10 63.44 -34.48
N LYS A 4 -36.30 63.65 -33.42
CA LYS A 4 -35.18 62.81 -33.09
C LYS A 4 -35.72 61.50 -32.57
N SER A 5 -35.41 60.35 -33.19
CA SER A 5 -35.60 59.02 -32.67
C SER A 5 -34.56 58.80 -31.61
N ASN A 6 -34.98 58.44 -30.38
CA ASN A 6 -34.13 57.88 -29.34
C ASN A 6 -33.66 56.52 -29.79
N PRO A 7 -32.36 56.18 -29.60
CA PRO A 7 -31.94 54.78 -29.69
C PRO A 7 -32.50 54.04 -28.50
N GLN A 8 -33.45 53.12 -28.71
CA GLN A 8 -33.78 52.13 -27.74
C GLN A 8 -32.54 51.24 -27.52
N ASP A 9 -31.94 51.36 -26.34
CA ASP A 9 -31.06 50.34 -25.84
C ASP A 9 -31.83 49.01 -25.79
N SER A 10 -31.62 48.15 -26.77
CA SER A 10 -32.08 46.78 -26.75
C SER A 10 -31.34 46.06 -25.63
N ILE A 11 -31.95 45.91 -24.45
CA ILE A 11 -31.49 45.04 -23.41
C ILE A 11 -31.46 43.61 -24.02
N LYS A 12 -30.29 43.14 -24.42
CA LYS A 12 -30.07 41.75 -24.83
C LYS A 12 -30.51 40.88 -23.67
N VAL A 13 -31.63 40.16 -23.79
CA VAL A 13 -32.05 39.17 -22.81
C VAL A 13 -31.00 38.10 -22.83
N LYS A 14 -30.20 37.98 -21.74
CA LYS A 14 -29.24 36.93 -21.58
C LYS A 14 -29.94 35.58 -21.65
N ASN A 15 -29.37 34.64 -22.42
CA ASN A 15 -29.86 33.27 -22.42
C ASN A 15 -29.58 32.59 -21.06
N GLU A 16 -30.14 31.41 -20.81
CA GLU A 16 -29.99 30.73 -19.51
C GLU A 16 -28.54 30.39 -19.19
N TYR A 17 -27.75 30.00 -20.19
CA TYR A 17 -26.33 29.75 -20.04
C TYR A 17 -25.58 31.03 -19.61
N GLU A 18 -25.84 32.17 -20.29
CA GLU A 18 -25.21 33.45 -19.92
C GLU A 18 -25.62 33.96 -18.54
N LYS A 19 -26.82 33.60 -18.07
CA LYS A 19 -27.26 33.93 -16.72
C LYS A 19 -26.47 33.13 -15.67
N LEU A 20 -26.17 31.88 -15.92
CA LEU A 20 -25.47 30.98 -14.97
C LEU A 20 -23.94 31.17 -15.00
N THR A 21 -23.38 31.54 -16.17
CA THR A 21 -21.93 31.61 -16.39
C THR A 21 -21.41 33.06 -16.53
N GLY A 22 -22.26 34.10 -16.33
CA GLY A 22 -21.92 35.50 -16.53
C GLY A 22 -20.86 36.02 -15.56
N SER A 23 -20.55 37.33 -15.67
CA SER A 23 -19.46 38.01 -14.96
C SER A 23 -19.55 37.97 -13.42
N ASP A 24 -20.69 37.55 -12.86
CA ASP A 24 -20.95 37.37 -11.44
C ASP A 24 -20.64 35.94 -10.95
N SER A 25 -20.15 35.07 -11.84
CA SER A 25 -19.69 33.73 -11.50
C SER A 25 -18.16 33.64 -11.47
N VAL A 26 -17.63 32.83 -10.55
CA VAL A 26 -16.20 32.43 -10.54
C VAL A 26 -16.06 31.21 -11.41
N VAL A 27 -15.11 31.24 -12.36
CA VAL A 27 -14.85 30.11 -13.25
C VAL A 27 -13.47 29.50 -12.97
N ARG A 28 -13.42 28.16 -12.93
CA ARG A 28 -12.18 27.37 -12.92
C ARG A 28 -12.17 26.49 -14.16
N ARG A 29 -11.13 26.64 -14.98
CA ARG A 29 -11.01 25.95 -16.27
C ARG A 29 -10.17 24.69 -16.14
N GLY A 30 -10.51 23.66 -16.89
CA GLY A 30 -9.82 22.37 -16.91
C GLY A 30 -10.62 21.35 -17.72
N MET A 31 -10.57 20.09 -17.31
CA MET A 31 -11.34 19.01 -17.93
C MET A 31 -12.84 19.35 -18.05
N PHE A 32 -13.42 19.88 -16.99
CA PHE A 32 -14.71 20.59 -16.98
C PHE A 32 -14.46 22.06 -16.62
N ASN A 33 -15.19 22.98 -17.23
CA ASN A 33 -15.24 24.32 -16.67
C ASN A 33 -16.19 24.28 -15.46
N VAL A 34 -15.73 24.73 -14.31
CA VAL A 34 -16.50 24.77 -13.08
C VAL A 34 -16.92 26.22 -12.83
N TYR A 35 -18.21 26.49 -12.83
CA TYR A 35 -18.77 27.80 -12.51
C TYR A 35 -19.32 27.76 -11.08
N GLN A 36 -18.92 28.73 -10.28
CA GLN A 36 -19.50 28.98 -8.96
C GLN A 36 -20.29 30.27 -8.98
N LYS A 37 -21.58 30.18 -8.71
CA LYS A 37 -22.46 31.33 -8.59
C LYS A 37 -23.13 31.32 -7.23
N LYS A 38 -22.70 32.23 -6.33
CA LYS A 38 -23.08 32.20 -4.90
C LYS A 38 -22.66 30.85 -4.28
N ASN A 39 -23.62 30.07 -3.83
CA ASN A 39 -23.43 28.76 -3.21
C ASN A 39 -23.67 27.59 -4.19
N ASP A 40 -24.00 27.87 -5.44
CA ASP A 40 -24.27 26.86 -6.45
C ASP A 40 -23.04 26.62 -7.33
N TYR A 41 -22.76 25.34 -7.58
CA TYR A 41 -21.68 24.89 -8.44
C TYR A 41 -22.26 24.20 -9.67
N TYR A 42 -21.69 24.50 -10.83
CA TYR A 42 -22.07 23.95 -12.12
C TYR A 42 -20.86 23.40 -12.84
N PHE A 43 -21.02 22.20 -13.42
CA PHE A 43 -20.04 21.66 -14.38
C PHE A 43 -20.52 21.94 -15.79
N GLU A 44 -19.64 22.55 -16.60
CA GLU A 44 -19.78 22.58 -18.04
C GLU A 44 -19.02 21.40 -18.62
N ILE A 45 -19.77 20.42 -19.10
CA ILE A 45 -19.23 19.15 -19.60
C ILE A 45 -19.21 19.18 -21.11
N PRO A 46 -18.03 19.11 -21.78
CA PRO A 46 -17.93 19.01 -23.23
C PRO A 46 -18.59 17.75 -23.76
N SER A 47 -19.30 17.85 -24.88
CA SER A 47 -19.94 16.70 -25.54
C SER A 47 -18.93 15.62 -25.96
N THR A 48 -17.67 16.00 -26.21
CA THR A 48 -16.56 15.09 -26.53
C THR A 48 -16.20 14.13 -25.38
N LEU A 49 -16.61 14.44 -24.15
CA LEU A 49 -16.35 13.59 -22.99
C LEU A 49 -17.50 12.62 -22.69
N LEU A 50 -18.60 12.70 -23.42
CA LEU A 50 -19.68 11.71 -23.33
C LEU A 50 -19.21 10.34 -23.80
N GLY A 51 -19.55 9.30 -23.01
CA GLY A 51 -19.13 7.92 -23.29
C GLY A 51 -17.66 7.61 -22.98
N ARG A 52 -16.85 8.61 -22.57
CA ARG A 52 -15.46 8.38 -22.11
C ARG A 52 -15.46 7.77 -20.72
N ASP A 53 -14.50 6.85 -20.48
CA ASP A 53 -14.29 6.27 -19.16
C ASP A 53 -13.64 7.29 -18.22
N MET A 54 -14.20 7.41 -17.04
CA MET A 54 -13.69 8.23 -15.95
C MET A 54 -13.66 7.43 -14.67
N LEU A 55 -12.74 7.77 -13.77
CA LEU A 55 -12.63 7.12 -12.47
C LEU A 55 -13.00 8.12 -11.38
N VAL A 56 -13.97 7.76 -10.55
CA VAL A 56 -14.24 8.46 -9.29
C VAL A 56 -13.29 7.94 -8.24
N VAL A 57 -12.59 8.85 -7.57
CA VAL A 57 -11.66 8.55 -6.48
C VAL A 57 -12.05 9.37 -5.27
N ASN A 58 -12.33 8.71 -4.15
CA ASN A 58 -12.70 9.35 -2.91
C ASN A 58 -11.62 9.13 -1.85
N LYS A 59 -11.16 10.22 -1.20
CA LYS A 59 -10.13 10.19 -0.15
C LYS A 59 -10.60 10.97 1.08
N LEU A 60 -10.27 10.49 2.27
CA LEU A 60 -10.42 11.25 3.51
C LEU A 60 -9.31 12.31 3.59
N GLN A 61 -9.68 13.57 3.90
CA GLN A 61 -8.74 14.68 4.07
C GLN A 61 -8.50 15.03 5.55
N ARG A 62 -9.58 15.06 6.34
CA ARG A 62 -9.52 15.25 7.79
C ARG A 62 -10.57 14.39 8.45
N VAL A 63 -10.23 13.89 9.63
CA VAL A 63 -11.11 13.05 10.44
C VAL A 63 -11.04 13.47 11.91
N PRO A 64 -12.09 13.21 12.72
CA PRO A 64 -12.01 13.37 14.17
C PRO A 64 -10.93 12.50 14.80
N ALA A 65 -10.47 12.89 16.00
CA ALA A 65 -9.41 12.17 16.72
C ALA A 65 -9.77 10.69 16.96
N GLU A 66 -11.02 10.40 17.31
CA GLU A 66 -11.52 9.05 17.58
C GLU A 66 -11.42 8.13 16.35
N LEU A 67 -11.73 8.63 15.15
CA LEU A 67 -11.56 7.89 13.91
C LEU A 67 -10.08 7.69 13.58
N ASN A 68 -9.24 8.72 13.82
CA ASN A 68 -7.80 8.62 13.64
C ASN A 68 -7.20 7.53 14.56
N GLU A 69 -7.59 7.51 15.82
CA GLU A 69 -7.20 6.46 16.77
C GLU A 69 -7.71 5.08 16.40
N ALA A 70 -8.89 4.99 15.77
CA ALA A 70 -9.42 3.74 15.24
C ALA A 70 -8.71 3.26 13.94
N GLY A 71 -7.81 4.09 13.37
CA GLY A 71 -7.06 3.74 12.15
C GLY A 71 -7.71 4.25 10.85
N VAL A 72 -8.79 5.05 10.95
CA VAL A 72 -9.38 5.76 9.81
C VAL A 72 -8.69 7.11 9.69
N ASN A 73 -7.78 7.24 8.74
CA ASN A 73 -6.86 8.37 8.70
C ASN A 73 -7.00 9.19 7.41
N ARG A 74 -6.38 10.39 7.42
CA ARG A 74 -6.17 11.19 6.22
C ARG A 74 -5.54 10.35 5.12
N GLY A 75 -6.01 10.53 3.86
CA GLY A 75 -5.52 9.85 2.67
C GLY A 75 -6.12 8.45 2.45
N THR A 76 -6.90 7.91 3.39
CA THR A 76 -7.60 6.64 3.18
C THR A 76 -8.54 6.76 1.99
N ASN A 77 -8.30 5.91 0.98
CA ASN A 77 -9.17 5.73 -0.16
C ASN A 77 -10.41 4.89 0.21
N TYR A 78 -11.55 5.26 -0.35
CA TYR A 78 -12.76 4.46 -0.26
C TYR A 78 -13.58 4.58 -1.55
N GLU A 79 -14.29 3.52 -1.93
CA GLU A 79 -15.29 3.49 -3.01
C GLU A 79 -14.85 4.08 -4.36
N ASN A 80 -13.70 3.61 -4.89
CA ASN A 80 -13.33 3.98 -6.26
C ASN A 80 -14.23 3.29 -7.27
N GLN A 81 -14.74 4.05 -8.25
CA GLN A 81 -15.65 3.49 -9.25
C GLN A 81 -15.45 4.13 -10.63
N MET A 82 -15.49 3.29 -11.66
CA MET A 82 -15.43 3.77 -13.04
C MET A 82 -16.84 4.21 -13.49
N ILE A 83 -16.92 5.38 -14.14
CA ILE A 83 -18.19 5.95 -14.61
C ILE A 83 -18.09 6.42 -16.07
N ARG A 84 -19.26 6.60 -16.70
CA ARG A 84 -19.44 7.29 -17.98
C ARG A 84 -20.60 8.25 -17.89
N PHE A 85 -20.48 9.38 -18.58
CA PHE A 85 -21.58 10.31 -18.80
C PHE A 85 -22.33 9.95 -20.08
N GLU A 86 -23.67 9.89 -19.99
CA GLU A 86 -24.58 9.64 -21.11
C GLU A 86 -25.64 10.74 -21.18
N LEU A 87 -25.93 11.27 -22.36
CA LEU A 87 -26.96 12.29 -22.55
C LEU A 87 -28.28 11.62 -22.98
N ASP A 88 -29.29 11.66 -22.11
CA ASP A 88 -30.68 11.38 -22.49
C ASP A 88 -31.30 12.65 -23.08
N LYS A 89 -31.30 12.75 -24.39
CA LYS A 89 -31.89 13.88 -25.11
C LYS A 89 -33.38 13.99 -24.92
N SER A 90 -34.08 12.89 -24.71
CA SER A 90 -35.56 12.85 -24.58
C SER A 90 -36.03 13.45 -23.26
N ALA A 91 -35.28 13.17 -22.19
CA ALA A 91 -35.53 13.70 -20.85
C ALA A 91 -34.74 14.96 -20.51
N ASN A 92 -33.86 15.43 -21.41
CA ASN A 92 -32.92 16.52 -21.19
C ASN A 92 -32.10 16.34 -19.90
N LYS A 93 -31.52 15.13 -19.71
CA LYS A 93 -30.77 14.75 -18.52
C LYS A 93 -29.40 14.22 -18.90
N LEU A 94 -28.39 14.55 -18.11
CA LEU A 94 -27.12 13.85 -18.07
C LEU A 94 -27.21 12.71 -17.09
N LEU A 95 -26.98 11.49 -17.57
CA LEU A 95 -27.01 10.27 -16.77
C LEU A 95 -25.59 9.86 -16.44
N ILE A 96 -25.37 9.32 -15.25
CA ILE A 96 -24.11 8.69 -14.84
C ILE A 96 -24.33 7.17 -14.82
N ARG A 97 -23.54 6.48 -15.65
CA ARG A 97 -23.49 5.03 -15.67
C ARG A 97 -22.26 4.57 -14.92
N GLN A 98 -22.42 3.69 -13.91
CA GLN A 98 -21.30 3.01 -13.29
C GLN A 98 -20.79 1.94 -14.25
N SER A 99 -19.60 2.16 -14.80
CA SER A 99 -18.96 1.19 -15.66
C SER A 99 -18.15 0.21 -14.80
N ARG A 100 -18.67 -1.00 -14.62
CA ARG A 100 -17.87 -2.08 -14.02
C ARG A 100 -17.02 -2.71 -15.10
N PRO A 101 -15.80 -3.22 -14.80
CA PRO A 101 -15.07 -4.02 -15.76
C PRO A 101 -15.97 -5.15 -16.23
N LEU A 102 -16.53 -5.00 -17.43
CA LEU A 102 -17.32 -6.05 -18.05
C LEU A 102 -16.38 -7.19 -18.45
N PRO A 103 -16.90 -8.43 -18.54
CA PRO A 103 -16.14 -9.49 -19.13
C PRO A 103 -15.62 -9.06 -20.49
N ILE A 104 -14.38 -9.43 -20.79
CA ILE A 104 -13.74 -9.16 -22.09
C ILE A 104 -13.92 -10.38 -23.01
N SER A 105 -13.96 -10.12 -24.32
CA SER A 105 -13.95 -11.14 -25.35
C SER A 105 -13.29 -10.60 -26.61
N PRO A 106 -12.60 -11.42 -27.42
CA PRO A 106 -12.14 -11.00 -28.74
C PRO A 106 -13.32 -10.48 -29.56
N SER A 107 -13.14 -9.39 -30.27
CA SER A 107 -14.21 -8.75 -31.07
C SER A 107 -14.72 -9.63 -32.21
N GLU A 108 -13.87 -10.52 -32.73
CA GLU A 108 -14.11 -11.47 -33.78
C GLU A 108 -14.89 -12.71 -33.33
N ASP A 109 -14.90 -13.00 -32.03
CA ASP A 109 -15.60 -14.17 -31.47
C ASP A 109 -17.12 -13.91 -31.41
N ALA A 110 -17.94 -14.91 -31.75
CA ALA A 110 -19.40 -14.81 -31.69
C ALA A 110 -19.92 -14.54 -30.26
N ILE A 111 -19.24 -15.10 -29.26
CA ILE A 111 -19.54 -14.86 -27.84
C ILE A 111 -19.43 -13.38 -27.45
N SER A 112 -18.72 -12.56 -28.21
CA SER A 112 -18.61 -11.12 -28.00
C SER A 112 -19.98 -10.43 -28.03
N GLN A 113 -20.87 -10.86 -28.91
CA GLN A 113 -22.25 -10.37 -28.96
C GLN A 113 -23.03 -10.83 -27.73
N SER A 114 -22.87 -12.10 -27.33
CA SER A 114 -23.51 -12.60 -26.10
C SER A 114 -23.06 -11.84 -24.84
N VAL A 115 -21.79 -11.47 -24.73
CA VAL A 115 -21.31 -10.63 -23.62
C VAL A 115 -22.03 -9.29 -23.60
N LYS A 116 -22.19 -8.63 -24.75
CA LYS A 116 -22.92 -7.34 -24.84
C LYS A 116 -24.41 -7.48 -24.48
N ASP A 117 -25.02 -8.59 -24.85
CA ASP A 117 -26.46 -8.81 -24.64
C ASP A 117 -26.79 -9.23 -23.20
N ASN A 118 -25.85 -9.85 -22.49
CA ASN A 118 -26.06 -10.36 -21.14
C ASN A 118 -25.62 -9.42 -20.01
N TYR A 119 -24.75 -8.45 -20.30
CA TYR A 119 -24.20 -7.57 -19.27
C TYR A 119 -24.62 -6.13 -19.48
N ILE A 120 -25.17 -5.51 -18.44
CA ILE A 120 -25.51 -4.09 -18.43
C ILE A 120 -24.87 -3.41 -17.19
N SER A 121 -24.31 -2.26 -17.41
CA SER A 121 -23.81 -1.41 -16.33
C SER A 121 -24.95 -0.56 -15.77
N PRO A 122 -25.11 -0.43 -14.42
CA PRO A 122 -26.21 0.30 -13.83
C PRO A 122 -26.11 1.81 -14.07
N LEU A 123 -27.26 2.47 -14.23
CA LEU A 123 -27.38 3.91 -14.06
C LEU A 123 -27.45 4.20 -12.55
N ILE A 124 -26.60 5.11 -12.07
CA ILE A 124 -26.45 5.41 -10.64
C ILE A 124 -26.94 6.82 -10.26
N ALA A 125 -26.93 7.76 -11.21
CA ALA A 125 -27.43 9.12 -11.00
C ALA A 125 -27.91 9.75 -12.32
N GLY A 126 -28.69 10.84 -12.21
CA GLY A 126 -29.16 11.61 -13.36
C GLY A 126 -29.42 13.05 -12.98
N PHE A 127 -28.86 13.98 -13.73
CA PHE A 127 -28.91 15.42 -13.48
C PHE A 127 -29.60 16.12 -14.64
N LYS A 128 -30.42 17.11 -14.32
CA LYS A 128 -31.03 17.97 -15.31
C LYS A 128 -29.97 18.79 -16.03
N VAL A 129 -30.01 18.87 -17.36
CA VAL A 129 -29.23 19.84 -18.12
C VAL A 129 -29.87 21.21 -17.92
N GLU A 130 -29.17 22.12 -17.23
CA GLU A 130 -29.66 23.46 -16.92
C GLU A 130 -29.58 24.37 -18.14
N ALA A 131 -28.53 24.25 -18.94
CA ALA A 131 -28.34 24.98 -20.18
C ALA A 131 -27.32 24.31 -21.09
N TYR A 132 -27.33 24.65 -22.36
CA TYR A 132 -26.27 24.37 -23.33
C TYR A 132 -25.49 25.66 -23.60
N ASN A 133 -24.20 25.58 -23.89
CA ASN A 133 -23.44 26.74 -24.38
C ASN A 133 -23.93 27.17 -25.77
N ASN A 134 -23.47 28.34 -26.23
CA ASN A 134 -24.03 29.01 -27.42
C ASN A 134 -23.96 28.18 -28.72
N ASP A 135 -22.97 27.27 -28.84
CA ASP A 135 -22.78 26.40 -29.99
C ASP A 135 -23.24 24.94 -29.72
N SER A 136 -23.81 24.68 -28.55
CA SER A 136 -24.30 23.38 -28.11
C SER A 136 -23.22 22.28 -28.08
N THR A 137 -21.95 22.66 -27.94
CA THR A 137 -20.82 21.72 -27.81
C THR A 137 -20.59 21.27 -26.37
N SER A 138 -21.20 21.94 -25.38
CA SER A 138 -21.14 21.59 -23.97
C SER A 138 -22.48 21.78 -23.28
N MET A 139 -22.65 21.11 -22.14
CA MET A 139 -23.84 21.16 -21.32
C MET A 139 -23.49 21.51 -19.87
N LEU A 140 -24.37 22.28 -19.23
CA LEU A 140 -24.23 22.75 -17.86
C LEU A 140 -25.16 21.95 -16.94
N ILE A 141 -24.61 21.35 -15.89
CA ILE A 141 -25.36 20.67 -14.83
C ILE A 141 -25.04 21.25 -13.47
N LYS A 142 -26.01 21.28 -12.56
CA LYS A 142 -25.80 21.66 -11.16
C LYS A 142 -25.29 20.45 -10.39
N VAL A 143 -24.22 20.62 -9.61
CA VAL A 143 -23.50 19.49 -8.97
C VAL A 143 -23.49 19.54 -7.44
N ASN A 144 -24.21 20.48 -6.83
CA ASN A 144 -24.22 20.59 -5.37
C ASN A 144 -24.61 19.27 -4.67
N ASP A 145 -25.68 18.63 -5.12
CA ASP A 145 -26.18 17.40 -4.48
C ASP A 145 -25.17 16.24 -4.53
N ILE A 146 -24.24 16.24 -5.50
CA ILE A 146 -23.17 15.24 -5.58
C ILE A 146 -22.20 15.39 -4.40
N TYR A 147 -21.90 16.62 -4.00
CA TYR A 147 -20.79 16.91 -3.08
C TYR A 147 -21.24 17.40 -1.70
N ASP A 148 -22.53 17.69 -1.48
CA ASP A 148 -23.09 18.04 -0.17
C ASP A 148 -23.60 16.83 0.63
N GLY A 149 -23.38 15.61 0.10
CA GLY A 149 -23.80 14.35 0.72
C GLY A 149 -25.28 13.99 0.50
N THR A 150 -26.01 14.72 -0.35
CA THR A 150 -27.41 14.39 -0.71
C THR A 150 -27.48 13.21 -1.67
N GLU A 151 -26.64 13.22 -2.72
CA GLU A 151 -26.51 12.13 -3.68
C GLU A 151 -25.32 11.24 -3.27
N THR A 152 -25.63 9.99 -2.89
CA THR A 152 -24.62 9.08 -2.33
C THR A 152 -24.03 8.10 -3.33
N SER A 153 -24.45 8.13 -4.59
CA SER A 153 -23.96 7.20 -5.62
C SER A 153 -22.51 7.45 -6.03
N ILE A 154 -22.02 8.67 -5.84
CA ILE A 154 -20.64 9.08 -6.15
C ILE A 154 -19.75 9.06 -4.90
N ASN A 155 -20.30 9.46 -3.76
CA ASN A 155 -19.58 9.55 -2.50
C ASN A 155 -20.47 9.14 -1.33
N ASN A 156 -20.22 7.98 -0.73
CA ASN A 156 -20.93 7.47 0.42
C ASN A 156 -19.98 7.19 1.59
N VAL A 157 -19.27 8.25 2.03
CA VAL A 157 -18.19 8.14 3.02
C VAL A 157 -18.63 7.41 4.30
N PHE A 158 -19.79 7.78 4.88
CA PHE A 158 -20.19 7.26 6.18
C PHE A 158 -20.55 5.76 6.17
N THR A 159 -21.02 5.23 5.06
CA THR A 159 -21.18 3.79 4.88
C THR A 159 -19.82 3.11 4.71
N ASN A 160 -18.93 3.71 3.93
CA ASN A 160 -17.62 3.13 3.62
C ASN A 160 -16.64 3.12 4.81
N ILE A 161 -16.79 4.05 5.77
CA ILE A 161 -16.06 4.03 7.04
C ILE A 161 -16.81 3.31 8.17
N ASN A 162 -17.80 2.48 7.82
CA ASN A 162 -18.59 1.63 8.73
C ASN A 162 -19.43 2.36 9.78
N LEU A 163 -19.84 3.60 9.55
CA LEU A 163 -20.79 4.30 10.42
C LEU A 163 -22.27 4.01 10.08
N GLY A 164 -22.54 3.50 8.88
CA GLY A 164 -23.88 3.05 8.46
C GLY A 164 -24.96 4.15 8.40
N THR A 165 -24.56 5.42 8.21
CA THR A 165 -25.43 6.60 8.25
C THR A 165 -25.27 7.43 6.97
N SER A 166 -26.09 8.45 6.81
CA SER A 166 -26.02 9.42 5.70
C SER A 166 -25.63 10.79 6.21
N ALA A 167 -25.10 11.62 5.32
CA ALA A 167 -24.77 13.01 5.61
C ALA A 167 -26.05 13.81 5.95
N ILE A 168 -25.91 14.74 6.89
CA ILE A 168 -26.97 15.70 7.24
C ILE A 168 -26.77 16.94 6.37
N LYS A 169 -27.62 17.14 5.36
CA LYS A 169 -27.48 18.21 4.36
C LYS A 169 -27.21 19.59 4.97
N ASN A 170 -27.95 19.98 6.00
CA ASN A 170 -27.82 21.30 6.62
C ASN A 170 -26.55 21.48 7.47
N LEU A 171 -25.79 20.41 7.73
CA LEU A 171 -24.53 20.40 8.45
C LEU A 171 -23.35 20.03 7.55
N SER A 172 -23.62 19.88 6.25
CA SER A 172 -22.63 19.50 5.25
C SER A 172 -22.48 20.61 4.21
N ARG A 173 -21.25 20.80 3.68
CA ARG A 173 -20.99 21.87 2.71
C ARG A 173 -19.83 21.54 1.79
N ILE A 174 -19.87 22.12 0.60
CA ILE A 174 -18.74 22.11 -0.34
C ILE A 174 -17.76 23.20 0.08
N LEU A 175 -16.49 22.84 0.27
CA LEU A 175 -15.43 23.78 0.61
C LEU A 175 -14.81 24.39 -0.65
N SER A 176 -14.53 23.56 -1.66
CA SER A 176 -13.97 24.00 -2.94
C SER A 176 -14.23 22.96 -4.03
N ILE A 177 -14.23 23.41 -5.28
CA ILE A 177 -14.11 22.54 -6.45
C ILE A 177 -13.01 23.10 -7.33
N LYS A 178 -12.00 22.29 -7.63
CA LYS A 178 -10.86 22.61 -8.50
C LYS A 178 -10.99 21.84 -9.81
N SER A 179 -10.51 22.40 -10.90
CA SER A 179 -10.47 21.70 -12.19
C SER A 179 -9.06 21.74 -12.75
N PHE A 180 -8.58 20.58 -13.21
CA PHE A 180 -7.26 20.35 -13.81
C PHE A 180 -7.45 19.79 -15.22
N ASP A 181 -6.37 19.57 -15.96
CA ASP A 181 -6.44 19.16 -17.37
C ASP A 181 -7.17 17.83 -17.59
N ASN A 182 -7.05 16.89 -16.66
CA ASN A 182 -7.61 15.55 -16.77
C ASN A 182 -8.45 15.11 -15.55
N ASN A 183 -8.68 15.99 -14.59
CA ASN A 183 -9.51 15.68 -13.42
C ASN A 183 -10.19 16.92 -12.83
N VAL A 184 -11.25 16.67 -12.07
CA VAL A 184 -11.95 17.67 -11.26
C VAL A 184 -12.04 17.13 -9.84
N VAL A 185 -11.71 17.96 -8.86
CA VAL A 185 -11.69 17.57 -7.45
C VAL A 185 -12.61 18.47 -6.63
N ALA A 186 -13.57 17.90 -5.94
CA ALA A 186 -14.40 18.59 -4.96
C ALA A 186 -13.95 18.22 -3.54
N THR A 187 -13.70 19.23 -2.72
CA THR A 187 -13.46 19.05 -1.28
C THR A 187 -14.71 19.45 -0.53
N SER A 188 -15.19 18.56 0.34
CA SER A 188 -16.43 18.76 1.10
C SER A 188 -16.22 18.44 2.58
N GLU A 189 -16.90 19.18 3.43
CA GLU A 189 -17.06 18.90 4.86
C GLU A 189 -18.44 18.26 5.05
N LEU A 190 -18.45 16.99 5.42
CA LEU A 190 -19.68 16.20 5.58
C LEU A 190 -19.86 15.83 7.04
N THR A 191 -21.09 15.99 7.54
CA THR A 191 -21.43 15.69 8.94
C THR A 191 -22.56 14.67 8.99
N THR A 192 -22.40 13.69 9.86
CA THR A 192 -23.45 12.71 10.19
C THR A 192 -23.71 12.65 11.68
N ARG A 193 -24.66 11.84 12.05
CA ARG A 193 -25.04 11.58 13.44
C ARG A 193 -25.08 10.08 13.67
N VAL A 194 -24.32 9.61 14.64
CA VAL A 194 -24.27 8.21 15.06
C VAL A 194 -24.91 8.11 16.46
N THR A 195 -25.76 7.13 16.67
CA THR A 195 -26.37 6.85 17.98
C THR A 195 -25.83 5.51 18.49
N GLU A 196 -25.18 5.54 19.63
CA GLU A 196 -24.67 4.37 20.32
C GLU A 196 -25.34 4.27 21.70
N GLY A 197 -26.22 3.29 21.85
CA GLY A 197 -27.08 3.19 23.03
C GLY A 197 -28.00 4.41 23.18
N THR A 198 -27.79 5.18 24.26
CA THR A 198 -28.54 6.43 24.53
C THR A 198 -27.80 7.69 24.13
N THR A 199 -26.55 7.57 23.66
CA THR A 199 -25.70 8.70 23.33
C THR A 199 -25.74 8.98 21.85
N THR A 200 -25.91 10.24 21.48
CA THR A 200 -25.83 10.72 20.10
C THR A 200 -24.55 11.51 19.90
N ILE A 201 -23.75 11.13 18.94
CA ILE A 201 -22.46 11.74 18.59
C ILE A 201 -22.56 12.29 17.16
N TYR A 202 -22.08 13.51 16.96
CA TYR A 202 -21.90 14.08 15.62
C TYR A 202 -20.48 13.79 15.14
N VAL A 203 -20.37 13.31 13.90
CA VAL A 203 -19.11 13.00 13.25
C VAL A 203 -19.00 13.86 12.00
N THR A 204 -17.96 14.68 11.93
CA THR A 204 -17.65 15.51 10.76
C THR A 204 -16.33 15.02 10.15
N VAL A 205 -16.33 14.80 8.84
CA VAL A 205 -15.15 14.45 8.06
C VAL A 205 -14.99 15.43 6.89
N GLU A 206 -13.75 15.69 6.52
CA GLU A 206 -13.45 16.39 5.27
C GLU A 206 -13.01 15.36 4.24
N VAL A 207 -13.59 15.40 3.05
CA VAL A 207 -13.34 14.44 1.98
C VAL A 207 -12.99 15.15 0.68
N SER A 208 -12.12 14.56 -0.13
CA SER A 208 -11.96 14.90 -1.54
C SER A 208 -12.61 13.83 -2.41
N SER A 209 -13.31 14.28 -3.45
CA SER A 209 -13.99 13.44 -4.43
C SER A 209 -13.54 13.88 -5.81
N SER A 210 -12.75 13.06 -6.48
CA SER A 210 -12.16 13.37 -7.79
C SER A 210 -12.89 12.61 -8.89
N ILE A 211 -13.08 13.25 -10.04
CA ILE A 211 -13.45 12.60 -11.30
C ILE A 211 -12.24 12.72 -12.23
N LEU A 212 -11.58 11.60 -12.49
CA LEU A 212 -10.38 11.48 -13.32
C LEU A 212 -10.73 10.93 -14.69
N LEU A 213 -10.34 11.62 -15.77
CA LEU A 213 -10.47 11.11 -17.14
C LEU A 213 -9.42 10.03 -17.40
N LEU A 214 -9.87 8.81 -17.67
CA LEU A 214 -8.98 7.71 -18.00
C LEU A 214 -8.39 7.86 -19.42
N PRO A 215 -7.16 7.35 -19.65
CA PRO A 215 -6.56 7.35 -20.97
C PRO A 215 -7.49 6.74 -22.03
N GLU A 216 -7.55 7.29 -23.23
CA GLU A 216 -8.37 6.78 -24.31
C GLU A 216 -7.92 5.37 -24.73
N VAL A 217 -6.61 5.17 -24.80
CA VAL A 217 -5.98 3.87 -25.02
C VAL A 217 -5.39 3.38 -23.72
N PRO A 218 -5.98 2.37 -23.07
CA PRO A 218 -5.42 1.79 -21.86
C PRO A 218 -4.00 1.27 -22.09
N MET A 219 -3.21 1.21 -21.01
CA MET A 219 -1.90 0.55 -21.06
C MET A 219 -2.08 -0.93 -21.43
N THR A 220 -1.14 -1.49 -22.21
CA THR A 220 -1.11 -2.94 -22.44
C THR A 220 -0.90 -3.66 -21.11
N GLY A 221 -1.89 -4.45 -20.68
CA GLY A 221 -1.81 -5.23 -19.45
C GLY A 221 -0.68 -6.26 -19.54
N ARG A 222 -0.03 -6.57 -18.43
CA ARG A 222 0.96 -7.66 -18.34
C ARG A 222 0.40 -8.80 -17.52
N LEU A 223 0.49 -10.03 -18.04
CA LEU A 223 -0.03 -11.20 -17.36
C LEU A 223 0.72 -11.46 -16.04
N ASP A 224 -0.05 -11.81 -15.03
CA ASP A 224 0.47 -12.26 -13.74
C ASP A 224 1.15 -13.64 -13.86
N ASN A 225 2.10 -13.86 -12.95
CA ASN A 225 2.71 -15.18 -12.75
C ASN A 225 2.92 -15.42 -11.24
N PRO A 226 2.51 -16.58 -10.70
CA PRO A 226 2.59 -16.86 -9.26
C PRO A 226 4.02 -16.89 -8.70
N ARG A 227 5.05 -16.88 -9.56
CA ARG A 227 6.47 -16.79 -9.14
C ARG A 227 6.92 -15.34 -8.88
N VAL A 228 6.09 -14.34 -9.18
CA VAL A 228 6.43 -12.92 -9.01
C VAL A 228 5.29 -12.20 -8.29
N GLY A 229 5.57 -11.63 -7.14
CA GLY A 229 4.57 -11.06 -6.26
C GLY A 229 4.10 -9.67 -6.67
N TYR A 230 3.12 -9.58 -7.54
CA TYR A 230 2.45 -8.34 -7.88
C TYR A 230 1.01 -8.30 -7.36
N PHE A 231 0.48 -7.12 -7.04
CA PHE A 231 -0.96 -6.93 -6.99
C PHE A 231 -1.54 -7.14 -8.39
N THR A 232 -2.76 -7.68 -8.45
CA THR A 232 -3.38 -8.04 -9.71
C THR A 232 -4.74 -7.41 -9.88
N ASN A 233 -5.09 -7.14 -11.14
CA ASN A 233 -6.40 -6.72 -11.58
C ASN A 233 -7.04 -7.85 -12.39
N PRO A 234 -8.04 -8.60 -11.85
CA PRO A 234 -8.65 -9.73 -12.52
C PRO A 234 -9.74 -9.28 -13.50
N LEU A 235 -9.70 -9.78 -14.73
CA LEU A 235 -10.73 -9.63 -15.74
C LEU A 235 -11.29 -10.99 -16.16
N THR A 236 -12.61 -11.13 -16.17
CA THR A 236 -13.26 -12.33 -16.71
C THR A 236 -13.13 -12.31 -18.23
N ASN A 237 -12.62 -13.39 -18.81
CA ASN A 237 -12.41 -13.51 -20.26
C ASN A 237 -13.27 -14.62 -20.84
N PHE A 238 -14.03 -14.30 -21.88
CA PHE A 238 -14.79 -15.24 -22.71
C PHE A 238 -14.17 -15.35 -24.10
N SER A 239 -14.18 -16.53 -24.69
CA SER A 239 -13.76 -16.76 -26.06
C SER A 239 -14.46 -18.00 -26.63
N ASP A 240 -14.73 -18.01 -27.93
CA ASP A 240 -15.37 -19.14 -28.64
C ASP A 240 -14.57 -20.44 -28.48
N GLY A 241 -13.26 -20.35 -28.37
CA GLY A 241 -12.37 -21.51 -28.21
C GLY A 241 -12.31 -22.08 -26.78
N GLN A 242 -12.98 -21.46 -25.78
CA GLN A 242 -12.93 -21.92 -24.40
C GLN A 242 -13.96 -23.01 -24.12
N GLN A 243 -13.55 -24.03 -23.34
CA GLN A 243 -14.47 -24.97 -22.69
C GLN A 243 -14.68 -24.63 -21.21
N ARG A 244 -13.90 -23.69 -20.65
CA ARG A 244 -13.98 -23.19 -19.28
C ARG A 244 -13.66 -21.70 -19.28
N VAL A 245 -14.48 -20.92 -18.60
CA VAL A 245 -14.24 -19.48 -18.40
C VAL A 245 -12.96 -19.27 -17.58
N ASN A 246 -12.09 -18.41 -18.07
CA ASN A 246 -10.83 -18.06 -17.43
C ASN A 246 -10.86 -16.62 -16.93
N LYS A 247 -10.16 -16.36 -15.84
CA LYS A 247 -9.82 -15.01 -15.44
C LYS A 247 -8.43 -14.67 -15.96
N LYS A 248 -8.29 -13.59 -16.73
CA LYS A 248 -7.00 -12.98 -17.02
C LYS A 248 -6.66 -12.10 -15.83
N GLN A 249 -5.49 -12.29 -15.26
CA GLN A 249 -4.98 -11.43 -14.19
C GLN A 249 -3.84 -10.59 -14.76
N PHE A 250 -4.00 -9.27 -14.70
CA PHE A 250 -2.95 -8.34 -15.05
C PHE A 250 -2.29 -7.80 -13.79
N ILE A 251 -0.94 -7.76 -13.78
CA ILE A 251 -0.21 -7.11 -12.69
C ILE A 251 -0.47 -5.62 -12.67
N THR A 252 -0.48 -5.03 -11.48
CA THR A 252 -0.56 -3.57 -11.33
C THR A 252 0.83 -2.97 -11.49
N ARG A 253 0.97 -1.94 -12.33
CA ARG A 253 2.25 -1.28 -12.58
C ARG A 253 2.09 0.10 -13.22
N TRP A 254 3.09 0.96 -13.09
CA TRP A 254 3.16 2.21 -13.83
C TRP A 254 3.41 1.96 -15.32
N ARG A 255 2.92 2.86 -16.17
CA ARG A 255 3.24 2.87 -17.61
C ARG A 255 4.64 3.44 -17.82
N LEU A 256 5.64 2.59 -17.84
CA LEU A 256 7.01 2.96 -18.20
C LEU A 256 7.31 2.50 -19.62
N GLU A 257 7.54 3.46 -20.51
CA GLU A 257 7.84 3.23 -21.93
C GLU A 257 8.99 4.14 -22.36
N PRO A 258 9.92 3.68 -23.23
CA PRO A 258 10.92 4.55 -23.82
C PRO A 258 10.27 5.62 -24.71
N ARG A 259 10.89 6.77 -24.82
CA ARG A 259 10.47 7.79 -25.80
C ARG A 259 10.52 7.20 -27.20
N PRO A 260 9.67 7.64 -28.15
CA PRO A 260 9.66 7.09 -29.50
C PRO A 260 11.03 7.04 -30.16
N GLU A 261 11.85 8.10 -30.01
CA GLU A 261 13.22 8.23 -30.51
C GLU A 261 14.21 7.25 -29.85
N ASP A 262 13.98 6.86 -28.62
CA ASP A 262 14.88 6.00 -27.82
C ASP A 262 14.54 4.49 -27.93
N ARG A 263 13.42 4.13 -28.56
CA ARG A 263 12.96 2.73 -28.65
C ARG A 263 13.98 1.79 -29.27
N ALA A 264 14.64 2.24 -30.33
CA ALA A 264 15.66 1.41 -30.99
C ALA A 264 16.90 1.22 -30.11
N ALA A 265 17.34 2.25 -29.39
CA ALA A 265 18.45 2.16 -28.43
C ALA A 265 18.10 1.22 -27.27
N TYR A 266 16.90 1.36 -26.71
CA TYR A 266 16.42 0.49 -25.64
C TYR A 266 16.40 -0.99 -26.06
N LEU A 267 15.89 -1.32 -27.25
CA LEU A 267 15.84 -2.70 -27.74
C LEU A 267 17.23 -3.29 -28.06
N ARG A 268 18.26 -2.46 -28.23
CA ARG A 268 19.66 -2.89 -28.29
C ARG A 268 20.29 -3.13 -26.91
N GLY A 269 19.55 -2.86 -25.81
CA GLY A 269 20.00 -3.02 -24.43
C GLY A 269 20.64 -1.78 -23.82
N GLU A 270 20.51 -0.60 -24.45
CA GLU A 270 20.96 0.67 -23.88
C GLU A 270 19.94 1.16 -22.85
N GLN A 271 20.45 1.76 -21.74
CA GLN A 271 19.58 2.39 -20.75
C GLN A 271 19.11 3.77 -21.27
N VAL A 272 17.79 3.98 -21.26
CA VAL A 272 17.18 5.24 -21.69
C VAL A 272 16.29 5.85 -20.60
N GLU A 273 15.95 7.12 -20.72
CA GLU A 273 14.95 7.72 -19.87
C GLU A 273 13.53 7.29 -20.29
N PRO A 274 12.63 7.04 -19.34
CA PRO A 274 11.24 6.79 -19.70
C PRO A 274 10.57 8.06 -20.23
N ARG A 275 9.53 7.89 -21.03
CA ARG A 275 8.71 9.00 -21.53
C ARG A 275 8.13 9.85 -20.38
N LYS A 276 7.67 9.20 -19.29
CA LYS A 276 7.20 9.81 -18.06
C LYS A 276 7.83 9.05 -16.89
N PRO A 277 8.72 9.67 -16.10
CA PRO A 277 9.25 9.07 -14.89
C PRO A 277 8.18 9.01 -13.81
N ILE A 278 8.37 8.11 -12.83
CA ILE A 278 7.59 8.05 -11.60
C ILE A 278 8.15 9.11 -10.66
N VAL A 279 7.32 10.06 -10.22
CA VAL A 279 7.77 11.17 -9.36
C VAL A 279 6.94 11.18 -8.08
N PHE A 280 7.63 11.12 -6.93
CA PHE A 280 7.02 11.32 -5.63
C PHE A 280 7.38 12.70 -5.07
N TYR A 281 6.40 13.42 -4.57
CA TYR A 281 6.56 14.72 -3.94
C TYR A 281 6.47 14.59 -2.42
N ILE A 282 7.41 15.20 -1.70
CA ILE A 282 7.43 15.18 -0.24
C ILE A 282 6.64 16.38 0.29
N GLU A 283 5.57 16.10 1.03
CA GLU A 283 4.72 17.14 1.64
C GLU A 283 5.52 18.01 2.62
N ASN A 284 5.23 19.31 2.65
CA ASN A 284 5.92 20.29 3.51
C ASN A 284 5.75 20.06 5.02
N SER A 285 4.72 19.33 5.43
CA SER A 285 4.52 18.89 6.81
C SER A 285 5.51 17.80 7.29
N THR A 286 6.23 17.15 6.35
CA THR A 286 7.26 16.15 6.67
C THR A 286 8.42 16.82 7.41
N PRO A 287 8.81 16.37 8.63
CA PRO A 287 9.92 16.95 9.37
C PRO A 287 11.21 16.99 8.55
N TYR A 288 11.82 18.17 8.46
CA TYR A 288 12.97 18.43 7.57
C TYR A 288 14.12 17.44 7.75
N ARG A 289 14.43 17.07 9.02
CA ARG A 289 15.53 16.13 9.34
C ARG A 289 15.35 14.74 8.70
N TRP A 290 14.10 14.33 8.37
CA TRP A 290 13.80 13.01 7.81
C TRP A 290 13.70 12.99 6.28
N ARG A 291 13.44 14.14 5.64
CA ARG A 291 13.19 14.20 4.19
C ARG A 291 14.28 13.55 3.35
N LYS A 292 15.56 13.77 3.70
CA LYS A 292 16.69 13.20 2.94
C LYS A 292 16.67 11.67 2.94
N TYR A 293 16.31 11.04 4.05
CA TYR A 293 16.28 9.58 4.17
C TYR A 293 15.08 8.98 3.43
N ILE A 294 13.93 9.63 3.52
CA ILE A 294 12.72 9.25 2.80
C ILE A 294 12.97 9.33 1.29
N LYS A 295 13.58 10.44 0.80
CA LYS A 295 13.93 10.57 -0.62
C LYS A 295 14.90 9.49 -1.07
N GLN A 296 15.91 9.19 -0.28
CA GLN A 296 16.82 8.09 -0.57
C GLN A 296 16.09 6.76 -0.68
N GLY A 297 15.15 6.45 0.23
CA GLY A 297 14.36 5.22 0.17
C GLY A 297 13.49 5.12 -1.09
N ILE A 298 12.94 6.23 -1.57
CA ILE A 298 12.22 6.30 -2.85
C ILE A 298 13.18 6.00 -4.02
N GLU A 299 14.32 6.66 -4.04
CA GLU A 299 15.29 6.58 -5.14
C GLU A 299 16.14 5.30 -5.13
N ASP A 300 16.14 4.52 -4.05
CA ASP A 300 16.80 3.21 -3.97
C ASP A 300 16.32 2.23 -5.05
N TRP A 301 15.07 2.38 -5.51
CA TRP A 301 14.52 1.57 -6.60
C TRP A 301 15.13 1.85 -7.96
N GLN A 302 15.89 2.94 -8.12
CA GLN A 302 16.50 3.30 -9.40
C GLN A 302 17.37 2.17 -9.96
N VAL A 303 18.14 1.48 -9.10
CA VAL A 303 18.99 0.35 -9.51
C VAL A 303 18.18 -0.80 -10.15
N ALA A 304 16.98 -1.05 -9.66
CA ALA A 304 16.09 -2.06 -10.21
C ALA A 304 15.52 -1.64 -11.57
N PHE A 305 15.19 -0.37 -11.75
CA PHE A 305 14.76 0.18 -13.03
C PHE A 305 15.89 0.22 -14.07
N GLU A 306 17.11 0.48 -13.66
CA GLU A 306 18.28 0.41 -14.55
C GLU A 306 18.48 -1.01 -15.12
N ARG A 307 18.24 -2.03 -14.29
CA ARG A 307 18.24 -3.42 -14.74
C ARG A 307 17.10 -3.71 -15.74
N ALA A 308 15.94 -3.05 -15.56
CA ALA A 308 14.84 -3.09 -16.53
C ALA A 308 15.11 -2.26 -17.80
N GLY A 309 16.19 -1.50 -17.87
CA GLY A 309 16.61 -0.69 -19.02
C GLY A 309 16.26 0.81 -18.92
N PHE A 310 15.83 1.30 -17.75
CA PHE A 310 15.45 2.70 -17.56
C PHE A 310 16.34 3.42 -16.54
N LYS A 311 17.00 4.49 -16.96
CA LYS A 311 17.67 5.45 -16.09
C LYS A 311 16.72 6.60 -15.72
N ASN A 312 16.92 7.21 -14.54
CA ASN A 312 16.08 8.31 -14.05
C ASN A 312 14.57 7.97 -14.06
N ALA A 313 14.23 6.71 -13.74
CA ALA A 313 12.86 6.22 -13.82
C ALA A 313 12.01 6.60 -12.62
N ILE A 314 12.63 6.76 -11.44
CA ILE A 314 11.97 7.14 -10.20
C ILE A 314 12.71 8.30 -9.54
N ILE A 315 11.96 9.31 -9.09
CA ILE A 315 12.52 10.58 -8.62
C ILE A 315 11.72 11.04 -7.39
N ALA A 316 12.42 11.50 -6.37
CA ALA A 316 11.82 12.15 -5.20
C ALA A 316 12.09 13.65 -5.20
N LYS A 317 11.05 14.48 -5.02
CA LYS A 317 11.14 15.95 -5.01
C LYS A 317 10.54 16.54 -3.75
N ASP A 318 11.17 17.57 -3.21
CA ASP A 318 10.50 18.44 -2.24
C ASP A 318 9.50 19.35 -2.97
N ILE A 319 8.36 19.65 -2.34
CA ILE A 319 7.45 20.70 -2.83
C ILE A 319 8.06 22.03 -2.44
N THR A 320 8.35 22.87 -3.41
CA THR A 320 8.90 24.22 -3.23
C THR A 320 7.84 25.27 -3.51
N GLU A 321 8.02 26.49 -2.99
CA GLU A 321 7.03 27.60 -3.11
C GLU A 321 6.78 28.03 -4.57
N ASP A 322 7.74 27.79 -5.46
CA ASP A 322 7.65 28.08 -6.89
C ASP A 322 6.97 26.98 -7.71
N MET A 323 6.66 25.83 -7.09
CA MET A 323 5.95 24.73 -7.75
C MET A 323 4.44 24.89 -7.56
N GLU A 324 3.70 24.88 -8.66
CA GLU A 324 2.23 24.78 -8.64
C GLU A 324 1.78 23.32 -8.43
N VAL A 325 2.21 22.69 -7.33
CA VAL A 325 1.77 21.36 -6.95
C VAL A 325 0.51 21.47 -6.11
N ASP A 326 -0.57 20.96 -6.64
CA ASP A 326 -1.80 20.78 -5.87
C ASP A 326 -1.92 19.31 -5.43
N MET A 327 -1.95 19.03 -4.13
CA MET A 327 -2.00 17.67 -3.59
C MET A 327 -3.33 16.96 -3.84
N ASP A 328 -4.34 17.68 -4.31
CA ASP A 328 -5.62 17.10 -4.75
C ASP A 328 -5.59 16.68 -6.23
N ASP A 329 -4.58 17.13 -7.00
CA ASP A 329 -4.43 16.75 -8.41
C ASP A 329 -3.80 15.36 -8.52
N VAL A 330 -4.51 14.41 -9.10
CA VAL A 330 -4.05 13.01 -9.32
C VAL A 330 -2.80 12.88 -10.21
N ASN A 331 -2.32 13.95 -10.78
CA ASN A 331 -1.05 13.94 -11.52
C ASN A 331 0.18 13.97 -10.62
N TYR A 332 -0.01 14.17 -9.30
CA TYR A 332 1.06 14.24 -8.30
C TYR A 332 0.90 13.14 -7.28
N SER A 333 1.84 12.22 -7.24
CA SER A 333 1.95 11.25 -6.14
C SER A 333 2.68 11.89 -4.96
N VAL A 334 2.05 11.91 -3.79
CA VAL A 334 2.54 12.66 -2.64
C VAL A 334 2.84 11.73 -1.46
N LEU A 335 4.00 11.93 -0.83
CA LEU A 335 4.25 11.37 0.49
C LEU A 335 3.69 12.35 1.53
N THR A 336 2.62 11.95 2.19
CA THR A 336 1.91 12.70 3.23
C THR A 336 2.37 12.25 4.61
N TYR A 337 2.72 13.22 5.48
CA TYR A 337 3.14 12.97 6.85
C TYR A 337 2.00 13.27 7.82
N ALA A 338 1.44 12.22 8.43
CA ALA A 338 0.28 12.33 9.29
C ALA A 338 0.65 12.26 10.77
N ALA A 339 0.13 13.20 11.55
CA ALA A 339 0.17 13.15 13.02
C ALA A 339 -0.84 12.09 13.50
N SER A 340 -0.36 10.92 13.88
CA SER A 340 -1.17 9.81 14.39
C SER A 340 -0.41 9.07 15.50
N THR A 341 -1.15 8.53 16.47
CA THR A 341 -0.62 7.63 17.50
C THR A 341 -0.39 6.21 16.97
N LYS A 342 -0.94 5.89 15.79
CA LYS A 342 -0.68 4.60 15.13
C LYS A 342 0.73 4.54 14.59
N ALA A 343 1.36 3.38 14.75
CA ALA A 343 2.70 3.10 14.23
C ALA A 343 2.57 2.31 12.92
N ASN A 344 2.47 3.02 11.79
CA ASN A 344 2.34 2.40 10.46
C ASN A 344 2.78 3.35 9.34
N ALA A 345 2.91 2.80 8.13
CA ALA A 345 2.96 3.51 6.86
C ALA A 345 2.15 2.71 5.82
N MET A 346 1.68 3.35 4.76
CA MET A 346 0.88 2.71 3.71
C MET A 346 1.14 3.35 2.35
N GLY A 347 1.19 2.54 1.29
CA GLY A 347 1.36 2.99 -0.10
C GLY A 347 0.17 2.61 -1.00
N PRO A 348 -1.03 3.19 -0.82
CA PRO A 348 -2.18 2.91 -1.69
C PRO A 348 -1.95 3.44 -3.10
N SER A 349 -2.57 2.78 -4.09
CA SER A 349 -2.50 3.17 -5.50
C SER A 349 -3.87 3.34 -6.12
N ILE A 350 -4.00 4.29 -7.03
CA ILE A 350 -5.16 4.49 -7.90
C ILE A 350 -4.88 3.79 -9.22
N LEU A 351 -5.76 2.88 -9.61
CA LEU A 351 -5.58 2.01 -10.77
C LEU A 351 -6.59 2.29 -11.86
N ASP A 352 -6.15 2.17 -13.12
CA ASP A 352 -7.05 1.97 -14.24
C ASP A 352 -7.56 0.51 -14.24
N PRO A 353 -8.85 0.27 -13.94
CA PRO A 353 -9.36 -1.09 -13.80
C PRO A 353 -9.42 -1.87 -15.12
N ARG A 354 -9.14 -1.24 -16.27
CA ARG A 354 -9.12 -1.88 -17.59
C ARG A 354 -7.78 -2.57 -17.89
N SER A 355 -6.68 -2.12 -17.22
CA SER A 355 -5.31 -2.56 -17.58
C SER A 355 -4.42 -2.89 -16.38
N GLY A 356 -4.79 -2.43 -15.17
CA GLY A 356 -3.92 -2.46 -14.01
C GLY A 356 -2.85 -1.35 -14.02
N GLU A 357 -2.96 -0.33 -14.89
CA GLU A 357 -2.06 0.83 -14.86
C GLU A 357 -2.21 1.60 -13.55
N ILE A 358 -1.10 1.82 -12.86
CA ILE A 358 -1.06 2.74 -11.72
C ILE A 358 -1.04 4.17 -12.26
N LEU A 359 -2.05 4.96 -11.88
CA LEU A 359 -2.24 6.34 -12.32
C LEU A 359 -1.67 7.34 -11.31
N GLU A 360 -1.80 7.01 -10.04
CA GLU A 360 -1.30 7.76 -8.90
C GLU A 360 -0.99 6.76 -7.76
N ALA A 361 -0.02 7.10 -6.91
CA ALA A 361 0.22 6.35 -5.68
C ALA A 361 0.69 7.31 -4.58
N ASP A 362 -0.12 7.50 -3.56
CA ASP A 362 0.26 8.26 -2.38
C ASP A 362 0.93 7.37 -1.35
N ILE A 363 1.83 7.94 -0.57
CA ILE A 363 2.42 7.26 0.59
C ILE A 363 1.98 7.99 1.84
N MET A 364 1.32 7.26 2.72
CA MET A 364 0.87 7.75 4.02
C MET A 364 1.91 7.38 5.06
N TRP A 365 2.52 8.37 5.68
CA TRP A 365 3.51 8.20 6.74
C TRP A 365 2.95 8.66 8.08
N TRP A 366 2.81 7.77 9.05
CA TRP A 366 2.34 8.13 10.38
C TRP A 366 3.50 8.38 11.33
N HIS A 367 3.43 9.49 12.08
CA HIS A 367 4.54 9.94 12.93
C HIS A 367 5.04 8.86 13.89
N ASN A 368 4.13 8.09 14.48
CA ASN A 368 4.47 7.12 15.53
C ASN A 368 5.16 5.83 15.00
N VAL A 369 5.39 5.70 13.68
CA VAL A 369 6.26 4.64 13.14
C VAL A 369 7.66 4.68 13.75
N LEU A 370 8.09 5.88 14.17
CA LEU A 370 9.39 6.08 14.83
C LEU A 370 9.54 5.26 16.13
N SER A 371 8.47 5.12 16.93
CA SER A 371 8.52 4.33 18.17
C SER A 371 8.71 2.84 17.87
N MET A 372 8.03 2.32 16.87
CA MET A 372 8.17 0.93 16.43
C MET A 372 9.58 0.64 15.90
N LEU A 373 10.10 1.54 15.08
CA LEU A 373 11.47 1.42 14.54
C LEU A 373 12.52 1.45 15.66
N GLN A 374 12.35 2.31 16.65
CA GLN A 374 13.23 2.40 17.80
C GLN A 374 13.26 1.08 18.59
N GLU A 375 12.10 0.47 18.84
CA GLU A 375 12.00 -0.82 19.52
C GLU A 375 12.70 -1.93 18.73
N TRP A 376 12.43 -2.08 17.44
CA TRP A 376 13.06 -3.09 16.58
C TRP A 376 14.58 -2.94 16.52
N ILE A 377 15.07 -1.72 16.29
CA ILE A 377 16.50 -1.45 16.24
C ILE A 377 17.17 -1.83 17.56
N THR A 378 16.60 -1.43 18.68
CA THR A 378 17.18 -1.68 20.01
C THR A 378 17.17 -3.17 20.35
N VAL A 379 16.06 -3.88 20.15
CA VAL A 379 15.92 -5.31 20.49
C VAL A 379 16.74 -6.19 19.57
N GLN A 380 16.77 -5.88 18.27
CA GLN A 380 17.40 -6.74 17.27
C GLN A 380 18.88 -6.42 17.06
N THR A 381 19.35 -5.19 17.32
CA THR A 381 20.73 -4.81 17.03
C THR A 381 21.50 -4.21 18.22
N GLY A 382 20.84 -3.88 19.32
CA GLY A 382 21.46 -3.19 20.45
C GLY A 382 22.65 -3.93 21.09
N VAL A 383 22.72 -5.25 20.95
CA VAL A 383 23.84 -6.04 21.46
C VAL A 383 25.10 -5.77 20.64
N VAL A 384 25.00 -5.70 19.30
CA VAL A 384 26.13 -5.53 18.38
C VAL A 384 26.38 -4.06 18.02
N ARG A 385 25.41 -3.18 18.25
CA ARG A 385 25.45 -1.75 17.90
C ARG A 385 25.18 -0.88 19.12
N PRO A 386 26.23 -0.35 19.78
CA PRO A 386 26.07 0.49 20.97
C PRO A 386 25.16 1.72 20.77
N GLU A 387 25.15 2.31 19.57
CA GLU A 387 24.34 3.46 19.20
C GLU A 387 22.83 3.15 19.15
N ALA A 388 22.47 1.87 19.12
CA ALA A 388 21.07 1.41 19.18
C ALA A 388 20.52 1.26 20.59
N ARG A 389 21.31 1.61 21.62
CA ARG A 389 20.95 1.55 23.03
C ARG A 389 20.42 2.90 23.50
N GLY A 390 19.34 2.89 24.24
CA GLY A 390 18.76 4.10 24.83
C GLY A 390 17.36 4.43 24.28
N VAL A 391 16.72 5.40 24.93
CA VAL A 391 15.35 5.85 24.60
C VAL A 391 15.28 6.78 23.38
N ALA A 392 16.42 7.33 22.97
CA ALA A 392 16.53 8.18 21.78
C ALA A 392 17.71 7.73 20.93
N LEU A 393 17.43 7.36 19.69
CA LEU A 393 18.46 6.93 18.74
C LEU A 393 19.04 8.11 17.96
N PRO A 394 20.32 8.05 17.53
CA PRO A 394 20.90 9.05 16.63
C PRO A 394 20.07 9.20 15.34
N ASP A 395 19.96 10.42 14.82
CA ASP A 395 19.24 10.73 13.58
C ASP A 395 19.71 9.90 12.37
N SER A 396 20.99 9.55 12.32
CA SER A 396 21.53 8.72 11.25
C SER A 396 20.98 7.30 11.29
N LEU A 397 20.86 6.72 12.48
CA LEU A 397 20.35 5.36 12.67
C LEU A 397 18.84 5.29 12.46
N MET A 398 18.11 6.22 13.05
CA MET A 398 16.66 6.34 12.85
C MET A 398 16.34 6.67 11.37
N GLY A 399 17.15 7.54 10.74
CA GLY A 399 16.98 7.89 9.34
C GLY A 399 17.21 6.72 8.38
N ASP A 400 18.19 5.85 8.67
CA ASP A 400 18.41 4.61 7.90
C ASP A 400 17.19 3.68 8.00
N ALA A 401 16.60 3.55 9.18
CA ALA A 401 15.37 2.79 9.36
C ALA A 401 14.17 3.42 8.62
N MET A 402 14.06 4.75 8.60
CA MET A 402 13.04 5.45 7.81
C MET A 402 13.25 5.27 6.30
N ARG A 403 14.50 5.25 5.83
CA ARG A 403 14.86 4.93 4.45
C ARG A 403 14.38 3.52 4.07
N PHE A 404 14.62 2.54 4.94
CA PHE A 404 14.12 1.17 4.78
C PHE A 404 12.60 1.14 4.61
N VAL A 405 11.84 1.75 5.53
CA VAL A 405 10.37 1.76 5.46
C VAL A 405 9.89 2.51 4.21
N ALA A 406 10.47 3.66 3.87
CA ALA A 406 10.12 4.40 2.66
C ALA A 406 10.35 3.55 1.39
N CYS A 407 11.46 2.82 1.33
CA CYS A 407 11.75 1.92 0.23
C CYS A 407 10.73 0.78 0.12
N HIS A 408 10.31 0.20 1.26
CA HIS A 408 9.28 -0.84 1.33
C HIS A 408 7.91 -0.33 0.82
N GLU A 409 7.43 0.81 1.33
CA GLU A 409 6.14 1.38 0.93
C GLU A 409 6.12 1.80 -0.55
N VAL A 410 7.24 2.30 -1.07
CA VAL A 410 7.41 2.55 -2.50
C VAL A 410 7.28 1.26 -3.31
N GLY A 411 7.80 0.14 -2.82
CA GLY A 411 7.62 -1.16 -3.47
C GLY A 411 6.14 -1.52 -3.68
N HIS A 412 5.29 -1.26 -2.68
CA HIS A 412 3.83 -1.39 -2.84
C HIS A 412 3.27 -0.42 -3.89
N SER A 413 3.74 0.82 -3.88
CA SER A 413 3.38 1.84 -4.87
C SER A 413 3.89 1.52 -6.29
N LEU A 414 4.81 0.58 -6.44
CA LEU A 414 5.26 0.02 -7.71
C LEU A 414 4.51 -1.26 -8.10
N GLY A 415 3.52 -1.68 -7.32
CA GLY A 415 2.69 -2.85 -7.57
C GLY A 415 3.14 -4.13 -6.88
N LEU A 416 4.23 -4.12 -6.12
CA LEU A 416 4.76 -5.32 -5.47
C LEU A 416 4.00 -5.68 -4.20
N ARG A 417 3.81 -6.98 -3.98
CA ARG A 417 3.32 -7.57 -2.75
C ARG A 417 4.49 -7.98 -1.85
N HIS A 418 4.18 -8.31 -0.59
CA HIS A 418 5.18 -8.86 0.32
C HIS A 418 5.78 -10.16 -0.22
N ASN A 419 7.09 -10.33 -0.04
CA ASN A 419 7.80 -11.58 -0.32
C ASN A 419 8.47 -12.11 0.96
N MET A 420 7.75 -12.89 1.77
CA MET A 420 8.24 -13.44 3.03
C MET A 420 9.23 -14.60 2.85
N MET A 421 9.55 -14.99 1.62
CA MET A 421 10.60 -15.97 1.33
C MET A 421 11.97 -15.31 1.06
N GLY A 422 12.02 -13.99 1.07
CA GLY A 422 13.25 -13.23 0.84
C GLY A 422 14.30 -13.45 1.93
N SER A 423 13.90 -13.53 3.19
CA SER A 423 14.77 -13.80 4.35
C SER A 423 15.39 -15.20 4.28
N TRP A 424 14.58 -16.22 3.93
CA TRP A 424 15.05 -17.59 3.74
C TRP A 424 16.11 -17.74 2.62
N ALA A 425 16.10 -16.84 1.66
CA ALA A 425 17.05 -16.88 0.57
C ALA A 425 18.53 -16.72 1.03
N PHE A 426 18.78 -16.17 2.20
CA PHE A 426 20.13 -16.00 2.75
C PHE A 426 20.43 -17.10 3.78
N PRO A 427 21.60 -17.79 3.67
CA PRO A 427 21.99 -18.77 4.69
C PRO A 427 22.17 -18.09 6.05
N THR A 428 21.66 -18.69 7.11
CA THR A 428 21.74 -18.16 8.49
C THR A 428 23.17 -17.78 8.88
N ASP A 429 24.16 -18.67 8.62
CA ASP A 429 25.54 -18.38 8.96
C ASP A 429 26.16 -17.25 8.12
N SER A 430 25.67 -17.05 6.92
CA SER A 430 26.14 -15.95 6.06
C SER A 430 25.73 -14.59 6.61
N LEU A 431 24.62 -14.50 7.35
CA LEU A 431 24.20 -13.27 8.04
C LEU A 431 25.16 -12.87 9.16
N ARG A 432 26.04 -13.76 9.59
CA ARG A 432 27.15 -13.50 10.52
C ARG A 432 28.49 -13.25 9.83
N SER A 433 28.51 -13.33 8.51
CA SER A 433 29.72 -13.07 7.70
C SER A 433 29.80 -11.62 7.26
N LYS A 434 30.79 -10.88 7.74
CA LYS A 434 31.03 -9.49 7.30
C LYS A 434 31.15 -9.38 5.77
N THR A 435 31.90 -10.28 5.12
CA THR A 435 32.06 -10.26 3.67
C THR A 435 30.76 -10.47 2.92
N PHE A 436 29.90 -11.36 3.42
CA PHE A 436 28.58 -11.60 2.81
C PHE A 436 27.67 -10.40 3.01
N THR A 437 27.56 -9.90 4.24
CA THR A 437 26.65 -8.78 4.57
C THR A 437 27.10 -7.47 3.91
N ASP A 438 28.39 -7.21 3.80
CA ASP A 438 28.91 -6.05 3.07
C ASP A 438 28.59 -6.15 1.56
N ARG A 439 28.62 -7.37 0.97
CA ARG A 439 28.31 -7.59 -0.44
C ARG A 439 26.80 -7.47 -0.73
N MET A 440 25.97 -8.09 0.09
CA MET A 440 24.53 -8.10 -0.10
C MET A 440 23.88 -6.79 0.35
N ASN A 441 24.48 -6.14 1.32
CA ASN A 441 23.98 -4.89 1.94
C ASN A 441 22.50 -4.94 2.33
N SER A 442 22.02 -6.12 2.71
CA SER A 442 20.62 -6.37 3.09
C SER A 442 20.51 -7.57 4.01
N THR A 443 19.42 -7.68 4.74
CA THR A 443 19.07 -8.83 5.60
C THR A 443 18.30 -9.92 4.87
N SER A 444 17.75 -9.60 3.68
CA SER A 444 16.99 -10.53 2.85
C SER A 444 17.22 -10.27 1.36
N SER A 445 16.74 -11.16 0.49
CA SER A 445 16.79 -10.97 -0.97
C SER A 445 15.76 -9.95 -1.48
N SER A 446 14.85 -9.52 -0.64
CA SER A 446 13.78 -8.58 -0.99
C SER A 446 13.53 -7.55 0.11
N ILE A 447 13.41 -6.26 -0.27
CA ILE A 447 12.94 -5.20 0.63
C ILE A 447 11.45 -5.39 0.98
N MET A 448 10.72 -6.16 0.18
CA MET A 448 9.30 -6.47 0.42
C MET A 448 9.08 -7.58 1.45
N ASP A 449 10.15 -8.10 2.04
CA ASP A 449 10.11 -8.98 3.19
C ASP A 449 9.99 -8.18 4.50
N TYR A 450 9.41 -8.79 5.53
CA TYR A 450 9.46 -8.26 6.89
C TYR A 450 10.67 -8.78 7.67
N ALA A 451 11.81 -8.97 6.99
CA ALA A 451 13.04 -9.46 7.58
C ALA A 451 13.57 -8.60 8.76
N ARG A 452 13.20 -7.32 8.79
CA ARG A 452 13.63 -6.36 9.82
C ARG A 452 15.16 -6.26 9.89
N PHE A 453 15.72 -6.10 11.11
CA PHE A 453 17.16 -5.92 11.31
C PHE A 453 17.85 -7.25 11.61
N ASN A 454 19.17 -7.32 11.33
CA ASN A 454 19.94 -8.55 11.47
C ASN A 454 20.16 -8.95 12.94
N TYR A 455 19.19 -9.63 13.53
CA TYR A 455 19.25 -10.16 14.89
C TYR A 455 20.13 -11.43 15.00
N VAL A 456 20.57 -11.98 13.88
CA VAL A 456 21.47 -13.17 13.84
C VAL A 456 22.92 -12.78 14.16
N ALA A 457 23.29 -11.54 13.85
CA ALA A 457 24.62 -11.02 14.15
C ALA A 457 24.95 -11.10 15.64
N GLN A 458 26.18 -11.51 15.96
CA GLN A 458 26.67 -11.70 17.33
C GLN A 458 27.78 -10.72 17.66
N PRO A 459 28.02 -10.42 18.95
CA PRO A 459 29.19 -9.67 19.38
C PRO A 459 30.48 -10.27 18.83
N GLY A 460 31.31 -9.44 18.18
CA GLY A 460 32.57 -9.87 17.58
C GLY A 460 32.53 -10.21 16.09
N ASP A 461 31.34 -10.35 15.49
CA ASP A 461 31.22 -10.60 14.04
C ASP A 461 31.66 -9.41 13.18
N GLY A 462 31.64 -8.19 13.72
CA GLY A 462 32.10 -6.96 13.04
C GLY A 462 31.18 -6.50 11.91
N ILE A 463 29.91 -6.91 11.92
CA ILE A 463 28.91 -6.60 10.90
C ILE A 463 28.42 -5.18 11.07
N LYS A 464 28.30 -4.45 9.95
CA LYS A 464 27.77 -3.08 9.88
C LYS A 464 26.47 -2.99 9.11
N ALA A 465 26.28 -3.81 8.06
CA ALA A 465 25.08 -3.90 7.26
C ALA A 465 24.03 -4.73 8.03
N LEU A 466 23.22 -4.05 8.84
CA LEU A 466 22.23 -4.66 9.73
C LEU A 466 20.79 -4.38 9.30
N SER A 467 20.58 -3.49 8.32
CA SER A 467 19.26 -3.06 7.84
C SER A 467 18.87 -3.75 6.53
N PRO A 468 17.59 -3.96 6.25
CA PRO A 468 17.12 -4.39 4.94
C PRO A 468 17.32 -3.31 3.87
N HIS A 469 17.65 -3.71 2.64
CA HIS A 469 17.74 -2.86 1.46
C HIS A 469 17.22 -3.61 0.22
N ILE A 470 17.18 -2.93 -0.94
CA ILE A 470 16.87 -3.54 -2.25
C ILE A 470 17.76 -4.76 -2.48
N GLY A 471 17.13 -5.89 -2.78
CA GLY A 471 17.78 -7.16 -2.98
C GLY A 471 17.65 -7.74 -4.40
N PRO A 472 18.23 -8.91 -4.64
CA PRO A 472 18.18 -9.58 -5.94
C PRO A 472 16.75 -9.87 -6.42
N TYR A 473 15.84 -10.24 -5.51
CA TYR A 473 14.44 -10.47 -5.85
C TYR A 473 13.75 -9.18 -6.34
N ASP A 474 13.99 -8.06 -5.68
CA ASP A 474 13.38 -6.78 -6.05
C ASP A 474 13.79 -6.36 -7.46
N MET A 475 15.07 -6.51 -7.79
CA MET A 475 15.59 -6.26 -9.13
C MET A 475 14.96 -7.18 -10.18
N PHE A 476 14.80 -8.47 -9.84
CA PHE A 476 14.12 -9.46 -10.70
C PHE A 476 12.64 -9.10 -10.90
N ALA A 477 11.93 -8.75 -9.84
CA ALA A 477 10.51 -8.43 -9.89
C ALA A 477 10.25 -7.14 -10.71
N ILE A 478 11.05 -6.10 -10.52
CA ILE A 478 10.96 -4.87 -11.32
C ILE A 478 11.32 -5.15 -12.80
N GLU A 479 12.31 -5.96 -13.07
CA GLU A 479 12.64 -6.33 -14.45
C GLU A 479 11.49 -7.09 -15.12
N TYR A 480 10.86 -8.06 -14.42
CA TYR A 480 9.66 -8.74 -14.88
C TYR A 480 8.50 -7.76 -15.18
N GLY A 481 8.21 -6.86 -14.26
CA GLY A 481 7.07 -5.96 -14.36
C GLY A 481 7.27 -4.81 -15.34
N TYR A 482 8.49 -4.30 -15.50
CA TYR A 482 8.74 -3.01 -16.14
C TYR A 482 9.61 -3.06 -17.39
N ARG A 483 10.32 -4.16 -17.71
CA ARG A 483 11.04 -4.26 -18.98
C ARG A 483 10.06 -4.11 -20.14
N TRP A 484 10.34 -3.15 -21.03
CA TRP A 484 9.51 -2.90 -22.19
C TRP A 484 9.94 -3.80 -23.37
N TYR A 485 9.01 -4.54 -23.94
CA TYR A 485 9.25 -5.46 -25.04
C TYR A 485 8.74 -4.94 -26.39
N GLY A 486 8.06 -3.78 -26.43
CA GLY A 486 7.49 -3.21 -27.65
C GLY A 486 6.32 -3.99 -28.23
N LYS A 487 5.71 -4.85 -27.43
CA LYS A 487 4.58 -5.68 -27.87
C LYS A 487 3.26 -4.95 -27.66
N GLN A 488 2.25 -5.30 -28.44
CA GLN A 488 0.94 -4.65 -28.42
C GLN A 488 -0.09 -5.39 -27.57
N THR A 489 0.10 -6.70 -27.36
CA THR A 489 -0.83 -7.55 -26.61
C THR A 489 -0.10 -8.30 -25.49
N PRO A 490 -0.82 -8.65 -24.40
CA PRO A 490 -0.27 -9.46 -23.32
C PRO A 490 0.20 -10.85 -23.77
N GLU A 491 -0.47 -11.42 -24.77
CA GLU A 491 -0.16 -12.73 -25.32
C GLU A 491 1.18 -12.74 -26.07
N GLU A 492 1.53 -11.66 -26.77
CA GLU A 492 2.81 -11.52 -27.44
C GLU A 492 4.01 -11.39 -26.50
N GLU A 493 3.78 -10.93 -25.27
CA GLU A 493 4.82 -10.87 -24.21
C GLU A 493 5.00 -12.21 -23.49
N LYS A 494 4.01 -13.10 -23.53
CA LYS A 494 3.96 -14.30 -22.69
C LYS A 494 5.19 -15.20 -22.83
N GLU A 495 5.64 -15.49 -24.04
CA GLU A 495 6.82 -16.34 -24.26
C GLU A 495 8.10 -15.68 -23.74
N LEU A 496 8.27 -14.38 -23.97
CA LEU A 496 9.42 -13.61 -23.49
C LEU A 496 9.51 -13.61 -21.97
N LEU A 497 8.35 -13.49 -21.30
CA LEU A 497 8.26 -13.53 -19.84
C LEU A 497 8.54 -14.95 -19.29
N GLN A 498 8.09 -16.01 -19.97
CA GLN A 498 8.42 -17.38 -19.60
C GLN A 498 9.91 -17.67 -19.76
N ASP A 499 10.54 -17.24 -20.85
CA ASP A 499 11.99 -17.35 -21.06
C ASP A 499 12.79 -16.58 -20.01
N PHE A 500 12.27 -15.41 -19.56
CA PHE A 500 12.86 -14.65 -18.46
C PHE A 500 12.79 -15.43 -17.15
N LEU A 501 11.62 -15.98 -16.80
CA LEU A 501 11.42 -16.75 -15.58
C LEU A 501 12.27 -18.04 -15.55
N ALA A 502 12.41 -18.72 -16.70
CA ALA A 502 13.22 -19.92 -16.82
C ALA A 502 14.72 -19.71 -16.51
N LYS A 503 15.23 -18.48 -16.67
CA LYS A 503 16.59 -18.10 -16.34
C LYS A 503 16.78 -17.71 -14.85
N HIS A 504 15.70 -17.55 -14.10
CA HIS A 504 15.72 -17.09 -12.72
C HIS A 504 15.11 -18.15 -11.79
N THR A 505 15.83 -19.25 -11.57
CA THR A 505 15.40 -20.41 -10.75
C THR A 505 16.09 -20.49 -9.40
N ASP A 506 17.13 -19.66 -9.15
CA ASP A 506 17.85 -19.63 -7.89
C ASP A 506 16.93 -19.24 -6.71
N ARG A 507 17.29 -19.70 -5.51
CA ARG A 507 16.56 -19.38 -4.27
C ARG A 507 16.41 -17.88 -4.00
N LEU A 508 17.29 -17.04 -4.54
CA LEU A 508 17.23 -15.59 -4.43
C LEU A 508 16.02 -14.97 -5.10
N TYR A 509 15.36 -15.70 -6.02
CA TYR A 509 14.21 -15.26 -6.79
C TYR A 509 12.90 -15.95 -6.38
N LYS A 510 12.90 -16.76 -5.32
CA LYS A 510 11.70 -17.40 -4.81
C LYS A 510 10.73 -16.38 -4.19
N TYR A 511 9.45 -16.67 -4.32
CA TYR A 511 8.37 -15.82 -3.85
C TYR A 511 7.34 -16.59 -3.04
N SER A 512 6.96 -16.03 -1.90
CA SER A 512 5.77 -16.44 -1.13
C SER A 512 5.18 -15.24 -0.39
N GLU A 513 3.85 -15.26 -0.26
CA GLU A 513 3.11 -14.19 0.42
C GLU A 513 3.30 -14.21 1.94
N ALA A 514 2.84 -13.12 2.58
CA ALA A 514 2.84 -13.01 4.03
C ALA A 514 2.00 -14.11 4.69
N GLN A 515 2.54 -14.72 5.73
CA GLN A 515 1.86 -15.66 6.62
C GLN A 515 2.01 -15.16 8.06
N ASP A 516 0.95 -15.27 8.85
CA ASP A 516 1.07 -15.04 10.29
C ASP A 516 1.96 -16.16 10.89
N PRO A 517 2.99 -15.84 11.70
CA PRO A 517 3.86 -16.86 12.29
C PRO A 517 3.13 -17.96 13.03
N ARG A 518 1.99 -17.65 13.66
CA ARG A 518 1.18 -18.63 14.40
C ARG A 518 0.45 -19.63 13.49
N ASP A 519 0.18 -19.24 12.25
CA ASP A 519 -0.59 -20.00 11.27
C ASP A 519 0.26 -20.35 10.03
N ALA A 520 1.58 -20.14 10.10
CA ALA A 520 2.47 -20.39 8.98
C ALA A 520 2.51 -21.87 8.62
N VAL A 521 2.20 -22.17 7.37
CA VAL A 521 2.22 -23.53 6.79
C VAL A 521 3.61 -23.84 6.23
N ASP A 522 4.19 -22.89 5.50
CA ASP A 522 5.57 -22.98 4.99
C ASP A 522 6.53 -22.24 5.92
N PRO A 523 7.41 -22.98 6.63
CA PRO A 523 8.35 -22.37 7.57
C PRO A 523 9.43 -21.51 6.93
N ARG A 524 9.46 -21.42 5.61
CA ARG A 524 10.38 -20.56 4.85
C ARG A 524 9.79 -19.16 4.53
N ALA A 525 8.49 -18.96 4.79
CA ALA A 525 7.78 -17.74 4.44
C ALA A 525 7.03 -17.18 5.65
N GLN A 526 7.78 -16.58 6.57
CA GLN A 526 7.26 -16.06 7.83
C GLN A 526 7.58 -14.58 7.99
N ASN A 527 6.82 -13.90 8.83
CA ASN A 527 7.09 -12.52 9.19
C ASN A 527 8.25 -12.46 10.21
N GLU A 528 9.18 -11.55 10.00
CA GLU A 528 10.26 -11.20 10.95
C GLU A 528 11.27 -12.32 11.23
N ASP A 529 11.28 -13.38 10.42
CA ASP A 529 12.31 -14.41 10.48
C ASP A 529 13.55 -14.02 9.64
N LEU A 530 14.66 -14.66 9.90
CA LEU A 530 15.91 -14.50 9.14
C LEU A 530 16.58 -15.84 8.91
N GLY A 531 17.15 -15.98 7.70
CA GLY A 531 17.98 -17.12 7.35
C GLY A 531 17.20 -18.37 6.98
N ASP A 532 17.94 -19.39 6.52
CA ASP A 532 17.35 -20.65 6.05
C ASP A 532 17.19 -21.70 7.14
N ASP A 533 17.67 -21.42 8.34
CA ASP A 533 17.54 -22.27 9.53
C ASP A 533 16.90 -21.48 10.68
N PRO A 534 15.57 -21.52 10.83
CA PRO A 534 14.88 -20.77 11.88
C PRO A 534 15.24 -21.23 13.29
N ILE A 535 15.64 -22.49 13.50
CA ILE A 535 16.12 -22.97 14.80
C ILE A 535 17.41 -22.26 15.19
N ARG A 536 18.38 -22.25 14.28
CA ARG A 536 19.69 -21.63 14.50
C ARG A 536 19.60 -20.10 14.59
N SER A 537 18.81 -19.48 13.73
CA SER A 537 18.55 -18.05 13.79
C SER A 537 17.91 -17.64 15.10
N SER A 538 16.90 -18.40 15.59
CA SER A 538 16.28 -18.17 16.89
C SER A 538 17.26 -18.36 18.05
N GLN A 539 18.16 -19.35 18.00
CA GLN A 539 19.21 -19.54 19.00
C GLN A 539 20.13 -18.31 19.09
N TYR A 540 20.54 -17.74 17.95
CA TYR A 540 21.32 -16.49 17.91
C TYR A 540 20.54 -15.31 18.45
N GLY A 541 19.28 -15.16 18.03
CA GLY A 541 18.40 -14.10 18.54
C GLY A 541 18.21 -14.18 20.06
N ILE A 542 17.92 -15.37 20.60
CA ILE A 542 17.79 -15.60 22.05
C ILE A 542 19.09 -15.32 22.79
N ALA A 543 20.25 -15.70 22.21
CA ALA A 543 21.53 -15.36 22.80
C ALA A 543 21.71 -13.85 22.96
N ASN A 544 21.28 -13.05 21.97
CA ASN A 544 21.26 -11.60 22.05
C ASN A 544 20.28 -11.09 23.12
N LEU A 545 19.04 -11.63 23.18
CA LEU A 545 18.07 -11.24 24.20
C LEU A 545 18.59 -11.49 25.62
N LYS A 546 19.29 -12.60 25.84
CA LYS A 546 19.96 -12.91 27.13
C LYS A 546 20.98 -11.83 27.53
N CYS A 547 21.61 -11.16 26.57
CA CYS A 547 22.49 -10.03 26.82
C CYS A 547 21.72 -8.72 27.11
N ILE A 548 20.53 -8.55 26.52
CA ILE A 548 19.72 -7.32 26.66
C ILE A 548 19.04 -7.24 28.02
N VAL A 549 18.40 -8.34 28.48
CA VAL A 549 17.57 -8.34 29.68
C VAL A 549 18.25 -7.69 30.91
N PRO A 550 19.49 -8.06 31.27
CA PRO A 550 20.15 -7.43 32.44
C PRO A 550 20.55 -5.95 32.19
N GLN A 551 20.46 -5.45 30.97
CA GLN A 551 20.82 -4.08 30.60
C GLN A 551 19.60 -3.15 30.48
N ILE A 552 18.38 -3.66 30.54
CA ILE A 552 17.14 -2.92 30.27
C ILE A 552 17.07 -1.62 31.08
N ILE A 553 17.27 -1.70 32.40
CA ILE A 553 17.19 -0.51 33.27
C ILE A 553 18.26 0.50 32.87
N GLN A 554 19.52 0.05 32.64
CA GLN A 554 20.61 0.93 32.26
C GLN A 554 20.34 1.62 30.91
N TRP A 555 19.87 0.88 29.90
CA TRP A 555 19.64 1.43 28.57
C TRP A 555 18.46 2.40 28.51
N THR A 556 17.50 2.27 29.42
CA THR A 556 16.31 3.12 29.44
C THR A 556 16.38 4.26 30.46
N THR A 557 17.43 4.31 31.27
CA THR A 557 17.63 5.40 32.25
C THR A 557 18.25 6.61 31.57
N THR A 558 17.55 7.74 31.55
CA THR A 558 18.03 9.01 30.96
C THR A 558 18.72 9.90 31.94
N GLY A 559 18.58 9.66 33.28
CA GLY A 559 19.06 10.51 34.33
C GLY A 559 18.14 11.71 34.61
N GLU A 560 16.98 11.80 34.00
CA GLU A 560 15.99 12.82 34.22
C GLU A 560 15.35 12.65 35.61
N LYS A 561 15.23 13.74 36.36
CA LYS A 561 14.63 13.71 37.70
C LYS A 561 13.14 13.40 37.60
N GLY A 562 12.71 12.32 38.24
CA GLY A 562 11.32 11.87 38.27
C GLY A 562 10.96 10.95 37.10
N GLN A 563 11.94 10.49 36.31
CA GLN A 563 11.72 9.47 35.28
C GLN A 563 11.07 8.22 35.87
N THR A 564 10.02 7.73 35.23
CA THR A 564 9.37 6.46 35.56
C THR A 564 10.06 5.29 34.84
N TYR A 565 9.71 4.05 35.20
CA TYR A 565 10.19 2.83 34.52
C TYR A 565 9.34 2.44 33.31
N GLU A 566 8.62 3.40 32.75
CA GLU A 566 7.76 3.14 31.57
C GLU A 566 8.57 2.64 30.36
N GLU A 567 9.67 3.32 30.04
CA GLU A 567 10.54 2.90 28.94
C GLU A 567 11.21 1.54 29.19
N ALA A 568 11.55 1.24 30.44
CA ALA A 568 12.05 -0.06 30.83
C ALA A 568 10.99 -1.14 30.66
N SER A 569 9.74 -0.85 31.01
CA SER A 569 8.60 -1.76 30.81
C SER A 569 8.34 -2.03 29.34
N ARG A 570 8.38 -0.96 28.50
CA ARG A 570 8.22 -1.09 27.04
C ARG A 570 9.31 -1.97 26.42
N LEU A 571 10.57 -1.71 26.73
CA LEU A 571 11.69 -2.49 26.21
C LEU A 571 11.64 -3.95 26.69
N TYR A 572 11.31 -4.17 27.96
CA TYR A 572 11.16 -5.52 28.50
C TYR A 572 10.06 -6.31 27.79
N TYR A 573 8.91 -5.66 27.56
CA TYR A 573 7.82 -6.26 26.81
C TYR A 573 8.19 -6.55 25.35
N ALA A 574 8.90 -5.64 24.68
CA ALA A 574 9.42 -5.84 23.35
C ALA A 574 10.37 -7.05 23.26
N VAL A 575 11.23 -7.24 24.27
CA VAL A 575 12.09 -8.45 24.39
C VAL A 575 11.27 -9.73 24.51
N ILE A 576 10.22 -9.73 25.34
CA ILE A 576 9.32 -10.88 25.50
C ILE A 576 8.60 -11.22 24.21
N ASN A 577 8.10 -10.20 23.50
CA ASN A 577 7.44 -10.38 22.21
C ASN A 577 8.42 -10.94 21.17
N GLN A 578 9.65 -10.42 21.12
CA GLN A 578 10.66 -10.90 20.17
C GLN A 578 11.03 -12.38 20.46
N TRP A 579 11.17 -12.76 21.75
CA TRP A 579 11.35 -14.15 22.13
C TRP A 579 10.19 -15.03 21.66
N ASN A 580 8.96 -14.58 21.83
CA ASN A 580 7.78 -15.30 21.39
C ASN A 580 7.75 -15.47 19.85
N ASN A 581 8.14 -14.45 19.09
CA ASN A 581 8.27 -14.56 17.63
C ASN A 581 9.28 -15.65 17.24
N TYR A 582 10.44 -15.70 17.91
CA TYR A 582 11.41 -16.77 17.65
C TYR A 582 10.86 -18.17 17.89
N LEU A 583 10.01 -18.34 18.90
CA LEU A 583 9.35 -19.63 19.14
C LEU A 583 8.41 -20.00 17.98
N TYR A 584 7.60 -19.05 17.50
CA TYR A 584 6.69 -19.31 16.37
C TYR A 584 7.45 -19.65 15.09
N HIS A 585 8.57 -18.98 14.80
CA HIS A 585 9.40 -19.31 13.65
C HIS A 585 9.87 -20.77 13.67
N VAL A 586 10.19 -21.29 14.84
CA VAL A 586 10.59 -22.67 15.01
C VAL A 586 9.38 -23.62 14.96
N MET A 587 8.25 -23.25 15.59
CA MET A 587 7.01 -24.05 15.63
C MET A 587 6.49 -24.36 14.22
N ALA A 588 6.59 -23.44 13.28
CA ALA A 588 6.15 -23.62 11.90
C ALA A 588 6.80 -24.83 11.18
N ASN A 589 7.94 -25.32 11.69
CA ASN A 589 8.59 -26.51 11.13
C ASN A 589 7.89 -27.82 11.55
N ILE A 590 7.11 -27.83 12.63
CA ILE A 590 6.43 -29.02 13.12
C ILE A 590 5.13 -29.22 12.35
N GLY A 591 5.07 -30.29 11.55
CA GLY A 591 3.96 -30.51 10.61
C GLY A 591 3.99 -29.57 9.40
N GLY A 592 5.03 -28.76 9.25
CA GLY A 592 5.19 -27.78 8.18
C GLY A 592 5.29 -28.40 6.78
N ILE A 593 4.88 -27.61 5.78
CA ILE A 593 4.87 -28.01 4.38
C ILE A 593 5.55 -26.91 3.57
N TYR A 594 6.58 -27.27 2.82
CA TYR A 594 7.16 -26.37 1.81
C TYR A 594 6.21 -26.26 0.62
N ILE A 595 5.95 -25.03 0.19
CA ILE A 595 5.01 -24.70 -0.90
C ILE A 595 5.79 -24.04 -2.03
N GLU A 596 5.81 -24.68 -3.20
CA GLU A 596 6.44 -24.14 -4.40
C GLU A 596 5.39 -23.65 -5.41
N ASN A 597 5.64 -22.50 -6.00
CA ASN A 597 4.83 -21.97 -7.11
C ASN A 597 5.24 -22.66 -8.42
N THR A 598 4.83 -23.93 -8.56
CA THR A 598 5.24 -24.79 -9.67
C THR A 598 4.48 -24.50 -10.95
N THR A 599 5.14 -24.76 -12.09
CA THR A 599 4.56 -24.73 -13.42
C THR A 599 4.76 -26.07 -14.13
N VAL A 600 3.92 -26.36 -15.13
CA VAL A 600 4.07 -27.60 -15.89
C VAL A 600 5.43 -27.64 -16.58
N GLY A 601 6.22 -28.66 -16.29
CA GLY A 601 7.54 -28.88 -16.90
C GLY A 601 8.74 -28.40 -16.08
N ASP A 602 8.56 -27.76 -14.91
CA ASP A 602 9.68 -27.35 -14.05
C ASP A 602 10.28 -28.50 -13.22
N GLY A 603 9.60 -29.62 -13.13
CA GLY A 603 10.06 -30.84 -12.44
C GLY A 603 9.95 -30.76 -10.91
N GLU A 604 9.43 -29.68 -10.36
CA GLU A 604 9.24 -29.50 -8.91
C GLU A 604 7.86 -29.99 -8.44
N LYS A 605 7.74 -30.29 -7.16
CA LYS A 605 6.47 -30.63 -6.49
C LYS A 605 5.91 -29.37 -5.82
N THR A 606 4.60 -29.16 -5.95
CA THR A 606 3.92 -28.04 -5.27
C THR A 606 4.03 -28.13 -3.75
N TYR A 607 3.99 -29.35 -3.19
CA TYR A 607 4.03 -29.58 -1.73
C TYR A 607 5.10 -30.60 -1.37
N THR A 608 5.92 -30.24 -0.38
CA THR A 608 6.92 -31.16 0.21
C THR A 608 6.92 -30.96 1.71
N PHE A 609 6.83 -32.06 2.46
CA PHE A 609 6.84 -31.97 3.93
C PHE A 609 8.22 -31.63 4.46
N VAL A 610 8.27 -30.85 5.55
CA VAL A 610 9.49 -30.61 6.31
C VAL A 610 10.09 -31.94 6.79
N GLU A 611 11.40 -32.09 6.67
CA GLU A 611 12.12 -33.32 7.02
C GLU A 611 11.91 -33.69 8.50
N LYS A 612 11.77 -34.96 8.78
CA LYS A 612 11.51 -35.48 10.15
C LYS A 612 12.57 -35.01 11.14
N GLU A 613 13.84 -35.01 10.73
CA GLU A 613 14.98 -34.59 11.55
C GLU A 613 14.86 -33.11 11.95
N LYS A 614 14.43 -32.25 11.03
CA LYS A 614 14.21 -30.83 11.29
C LYS A 614 13.02 -30.60 12.23
N GLN A 615 11.92 -31.35 12.04
CA GLN A 615 10.78 -31.33 12.96
C GLN A 615 11.17 -31.77 14.37
N GLN A 616 11.97 -32.82 14.50
CA GLN A 616 12.47 -33.30 15.80
C GLN A 616 13.40 -32.28 16.48
N ALA A 617 14.26 -31.61 15.70
CA ALA A 617 15.12 -30.56 16.21
C ALA A 617 14.30 -29.34 16.68
N ALA A 618 13.27 -28.95 15.92
CA ALA A 618 12.34 -27.89 16.31
C ALA A 618 11.63 -28.22 17.62
N LEU A 619 11.08 -29.43 17.74
CA LEU A 619 10.41 -29.86 18.98
C LEU A 619 11.37 -29.84 20.18
N ARG A 620 12.61 -30.34 20.01
CA ARG A 620 13.62 -30.32 21.09
C ARG A 620 13.95 -28.89 21.52
N PHE A 621 14.16 -27.98 20.56
CA PHE A 621 14.39 -26.56 20.85
C PHE A 621 13.25 -25.97 21.69
N LEU A 622 12.00 -26.23 21.31
CA LEU A 622 10.82 -25.70 22.03
C LEU A 622 10.70 -26.30 23.44
N LEU A 623 11.02 -27.57 23.63
CA LEU A 623 11.05 -28.19 24.96
C LEU A 623 12.08 -27.52 25.87
N ASP A 624 13.27 -27.22 25.33
CA ASP A 624 14.37 -26.63 26.08
C ASP A 624 14.07 -25.13 26.41
N GLU A 625 13.54 -24.35 25.48
CA GLU A 625 13.35 -22.90 25.66
C GLU A 625 12.00 -22.52 26.34
N VAL A 626 10.98 -23.37 26.29
CA VAL A 626 9.61 -23.06 26.76
C VAL A 626 9.22 -23.87 27.99
N LEU A 627 9.39 -25.19 27.94
CA LEU A 627 9.01 -26.04 29.08
C LEU A 627 10.04 -26.03 30.21
N CYS A 628 11.31 -25.80 29.91
CA CYS A 628 12.29 -25.39 30.90
C CYS A 628 12.09 -23.91 31.21
N TYR A 629 11.64 -23.56 32.39
CA TYR A 629 11.34 -22.17 32.79
C TYR A 629 12.50 -21.22 32.44
N PRO A 630 12.30 -20.22 31.56
CA PRO A 630 13.38 -19.33 31.11
C PRO A 630 13.67 -18.24 32.13
N LYS A 631 14.40 -18.60 33.22
CA LYS A 631 14.77 -17.69 34.31
C LYS A 631 15.46 -16.41 33.83
N TRP A 632 16.23 -16.51 32.76
CA TRP A 632 16.95 -15.37 32.18
C TRP A 632 15.99 -14.29 31.63
N LEU A 633 14.80 -14.70 31.16
CA LEU A 633 13.78 -13.79 30.61
C LEU A 633 12.92 -13.19 31.72
N PHE A 634 12.53 -14.02 32.69
CA PHE A 634 11.69 -13.61 33.82
C PHE A 634 12.55 -13.39 35.09
N ASP A 635 13.61 -12.56 34.94
CA ASP A 635 14.50 -12.19 36.01
C ASP A 635 13.79 -11.29 37.03
N PRO A 636 13.66 -11.69 38.31
CA PRO A 636 13.02 -10.89 39.33
C PRO A 636 13.68 -9.51 39.54
N GLU A 637 15.01 -9.42 39.34
CA GLU A 637 15.76 -8.15 39.49
C GLU A 637 15.33 -7.13 38.43
N ILE A 638 14.84 -7.55 37.27
CA ILE A 638 14.30 -6.67 36.25
C ILE A 638 12.79 -6.51 36.43
N ALA A 639 12.07 -7.64 36.62
CA ALA A 639 10.61 -7.65 36.70
C ALA A 639 10.05 -6.73 37.79
N GLN A 640 10.78 -6.54 38.93
CA GLN A 640 10.36 -5.65 40.00
C GLN A 640 10.30 -4.16 39.64
N TYR A 641 10.99 -3.74 38.55
CA TYR A 641 10.97 -2.37 38.03
C TYR A 641 10.03 -2.19 36.85
N THR A 642 9.51 -3.31 36.25
CA THR A 642 8.61 -3.28 35.14
C THR A 642 7.19 -3.61 35.60
N TYR A 643 6.30 -2.65 35.53
CA TYR A 643 4.92 -2.80 35.98
C TYR A 643 3.92 -2.55 34.87
N LEU A 644 2.75 -3.15 34.99
CA LEU A 644 1.66 -2.94 34.06
C LEU A 644 1.01 -1.58 34.35
N LEU A 645 1.17 -0.65 33.43
CA LEU A 645 0.54 0.66 33.53
C LEU A 645 -0.93 0.56 33.11
N LYS A 646 -1.79 1.21 33.86
CA LYS A 646 -3.21 1.33 33.49
C LYS A 646 -3.30 2.07 32.16
N ASN A 647 -4.12 1.55 31.25
CA ASN A 647 -4.34 2.09 29.88
C ASN A 647 -3.16 1.93 28.92
N THR A 648 -2.20 1.06 29.20
CA THR A 648 -1.18 0.63 28.24
C THR A 648 -1.47 -0.78 27.75
N PRO A 649 -0.91 -1.23 26.60
CA PRO A 649 -1.00 -2.64 26.18
C PRO A 649 -0.49 -3.62 27.25
N LEU A 650 0.49 -3.21 28.06
CA LEU A 650 1.01 -3.97 29.19
C LEU A 650 0.01 -4.10 30.34
N GLY A 651 -0.96 -3.19 30.46
CA GLY A 651 -2.02 -3.25 31.47
C GLY A 651 -3.09 -4.32 31.19
N VAL A 652 -3.03 -4.98 30.05
CA VAL A 652 -3.94 -6.08 29.68
C VAL A 652 -3.41 -7.38 30.24
N VAL A 653 -4.26 -8.15 30.95
CA VAL A 653 -3.86 -9.40 31.62
C VAL A 653 -3.26 -10.42 30.67
N GLU A 654 -3.80 -10.52 29.45
CA GLU A 654 -3.29 -11.42 28.41
C GLU A 654 -1.85 -11.11 27.99
N ASN A 655 -1.42 -9.88 28.15
CA ASN A 655 -0.07 -9.42 27.81
C ASN A 655 0.90 -9.50 29.00
N ALA A 656 0.46 -9.90 30.18
CA ALA A 656 1.36 -10.09 31.31
C ALA A 656 2.43 -11.15 30.97
N PRO A 657 3.71 -10.94 31.34
CA PRO A 657 4.80 -11.88 31.00
C PRO A 657 4.50 -13.32 31.36
N THR A 658 3.89 -13.55 32.52
CA THR A 658 3.49 -14.89 32.98
C THR A 658 2.40 -15.50 32.11
N GLN A 659 1.49 -14.72 31.55
CA GLN A 659 0.44 -15.21 30.66
C GLN A 659 1.01 -15.54 29.29
N VAL A 660 1.92 -14.73 28.75
CA VAL A 660 2.63 -15.04 27.50
C VAL A 660 3.36 -16.38 27.61
N LEU A 661 4.07 -16.61 28.72
CA LEU A 661 4.73 -17.89 28.97
C LEU A 661 3.73 -19.05 29.02
N LYS A 662 2.61 -18.90 29.76
CA LYS A 662 1.57 -19.94 29.85
C LYS A 662 0.97 -20.26 28.50
N ASN A 663 0.70 -19.24 27.68
CA ASN A 663 0.17 -19.43 26.33
C ASN A 663 1.15 -20.18 25.44
N ALA A 664 2.44 -19.82 25.47
CA ALA A 664 3.48 -20.51 24.74
C ALA A 664 3.62 -21.99 25.20
N GLN A 665 3.60 -22.25 26.50
CA GLN A 665 3.64 -23.60 27.06
C GLN A 665 2.43 -24.43 26.63
N ALA A 666 1.22 -23.87 26.71
CA ALA A 666 0.00 -24.55 26.27
C ALA A 666 0.06 -24.89 24.78
N TYR A 667 0.56 -23.97 23.94
CA TYR A 667 0.68 -24.19 22.51
C TYR A 667 1.67 -25.32 22.19
N VAL A 668 2.84 -25.34 22.82
CA VAL A 668 3.83 -26.42 22.66
C VAL A 668 3.25 -27.78 23.11
N CYS A 669 2.49 -27.82 24.21
CA CYS A 669 1.82 -29.04 24.65
C CYS A 669 0.77 -29.52 23.64
N LEU A 670 0.01 -28.63 23.03
CA LEU A 670 -0.94 -28.96 21.97
C LEU A 670 -0.24 -29.54 20.73
N LEU A 671 0.86 -28.98 20.30
CA LEU A 671 1.67 -29.50 19.18
C LEU A 671 2.17 -30.93 19.49
N TYR A 672 2.62 -31.20 20.71
CA TYR A 672 3.10 -32.50 21.13
C TYR A 672 1.99 -33.53 21.15
N THR A 673 0.76 -33.15 21.50
CA THR A 673 -0.40 -34.06 21.62
C THR A 673 -1.22 -34.20 20.34
N SER A 674 -1.01 -33.29 19.37
CA SER A 674 -1.72 -33.35 18.09
C SER A 674 -1.19 -34.49 17.21
N PRO A 675 -2.09 -35.27 16.56
CA PRO A 675 -1.65 -36.32 15.65
C PRO A 675 -0.91 -35.70 14.46
N SER A 676 0.29 -36.25 14.20
CA SER A 676 1.06 -35.83 13.01
C SER A 676 0.27 -36.23 11.74
N PRO A 677 0.27 -35.37 10.68
CA PRO A 677 -0.29 -35.75 9.37
C PRO A 677 0.30 -37.06 8.78
N ARG A 678 1.44 -37.50 9.32
CA ARG A 678 2.11 -38.76 8.96
C ARG A 678 1.82 -39.91 9.91
N ASP A 679 0.94 -39.77 10.87
CA ASP A 679 0.55 -40.88 11.74
C ASP A 679 -0.36 -41.83 10.95
N PRO A 680 0.06 -43.07 10.67
CA PRO A 680 -0.73 -44.02 9.89
C PRO A 680 -2.05 -44.45 10.56
N LYS A 681 -2.29 -44.02 11.81
CA LYS A 681 -3.55 -44.25 12.53
C LYS A 681 -4.62 -43.20 12.28
N THR A 682 -4.28 -42.11 11.57
CA THR A 682 -5.20 -40.99 11.27
C THR A 682 -5.60 -40.91 9.80
N SER A 683 -5.13 -41.84 8.94
CA SER A 683 -5.50 -41.95 7.53
C SER A 683 -6.65 -42.95 7.32
#